data_9378ceb6c0917e90a3bb7abcc82a94ea
#
_entry.id   9378ceb6c0917e90a3bb7abcc82a94ea
#
_cell.length_a   1.000
_cell.length_b   1.000
_cell.length_c   1.000
_cell.angle_alpha   90.00
_cell.angle_beta   90.00
_cell.angle_gamma   90.00
#
_symmetry.space_group_name_H-M   'P 1'
#
loop_
_entity.id
_entity.type
_entity.pdbx_description
1 polymer ?
#
loop_
_entity_poly.entity_id
_entity_poly.type
_entity_poly.pdbx_seq_one_letter_code
_entity_poly.pdbx_strand_id
1 'polypeptide(L)'
;MMKRFTNQSNGSHVGRMNYGGAKFCRFALFPLMLLMLLFVPTRMVAQTTTEDPRYALFNGLDGINNVTITDNDDHPWQMLDLNAEGMTNLGFTIPDGSKGLMSSNYHVDGSSSETVVNFTVEKPMLLTFKYLVSSEYNFDKATITLDNKEPWTISDKKQIEIKALLSVGEHSLKLSYTKDVSGNENADRTCIYDLKTATTFSEYVADYVATNSTLTFKKITSDNLEGLDLSRLAMVDNIDGVQDVCTNYSSIKNIVFDESFKTYAPTSLREFFKGCETLETISDLEYLNTAKVTDMGKMFHGCSALTSLDLTNFNTANVEFMDNMFEGCSALESLNLTNFNTAKVTYMSCMFKGCSALESLNLTNFNTENVTDMSWMFYGCSALKSLDLTNFNTAKVTHMIHMFYGCSALKSLDLTNFNTAKVEYINDMFSGCSALTTIYVSDKFVTTKVINGSDMFTGCEKLKGYNDSKTDYTYANCGPDGYFTPVFDYAEFDNATGTLTFRRGLSKPEEAYDLNEGANAPAWSDQSTNINKVVFDASFANARPTSCCKWFDGCTNLTQIEGIENLNTEEVTNMGSMFYACYDLTQLDLSNFDTQNVENMSDMFVSCLDLKSLNVSNFDTQKVKDMNEMFYHCPSLTSLDVSNFDTQNVEDMSYMFSSCSDLTSLDLSNFDTKEVTNMSKMFWNSSALKTIYVSDKFVTTKVSSGANMFQDCENLKGFIDYISNKDKDNNEYANYKTGYFSKLVGKNGEEKIGAAGETLATENLVLDDGKDFVAYDQFVAKNAFYIRVIPEGSTWGTLCLPFAIVQSQETECKFYRLTGID
;
A
#
# COMPACT_ATOMS: atom_id res chain seq x y z
N MET A 1 0.47 16.47 44.13
CA MET A 1 1.06 17.30 45.21
C MET A 1 1.39 18.65 44.65
N MET A 2 0.62 19.64 45.03
CA MET A 2 0.87 21.06 44.74
C MET A 2 2.14 21.56 45.42
N LYS A 3 2.87 22.49 44.79
CA LYS A 3 3.22 23.80 45.42
C LYS A 3 3.83 24.77 44.43
N ARG A 4 3.12 25.87 44.26
CA ARG A 4 3.56 27.20 43.82
C ARG A 4 4.67 27.77 44.72
N PHE A 5 5.45 28.71 44.17
CA PHE A 5 5.83 30.05 44.77
C PHE A 5 6.60 30.79 43.65
N THR A 6 6.12 31.82 43.11
CA THR A 6 5.93 33.27 43.28
C THR A 6 7.17 34.05 43.77
N ASN A 7 7.45 35.03 42.92
CA ASN A 7 7.87 36.42 43.21
C ASN A 7 9.31 36.77 43.58
N GLN A 8 9.81 37.71 42.96
CA GLN A 8 10.01 39.18 43.02
C GLN A 8 11.52 39.44 42.96
N SER A 9 12.07 40.40 42.39
CA SER A 9 11.85 41.80 41.98
C SER A 9 13.20 42.57 42.13
N ASN A 10 13.34 43.61 41.41
CA ASN A 10 14.27 44.76 41.61
C ASN A 10 15.72 44.59 41.15
N GLY A 11 16.33 45.53 40.51
CA GLY A 11 16.04 46.89 40.21
C GLY A 11 17.28 47.63 39.71
N SER A 12 17.07 48.58 38.91
CA SER A 12 17.71 49.92 38.78
C SER A 12 19.25 50.04 38.65
N HIS A 13 19.69 50.73 37.67
CA HIS A 13 20.21 52.12 37.62
C HIS A 13 20.88 52.38 36.24
N VAL A 14 20.36 53.36 35.51
CA VAL A 14 20.67 54.81 35.41
C VAL A 14 22.13 55.09 34.97
N GLY A 15 22.20 55.87 33.90
CA GLY A 15 23.39 56.56 33.44
C GLY A 15 23.23 56.99 31.99
N ARG A 16 22.65 58.06 31.82
CA ARG A 16 22.67 59.38 31.21
C ARG A 16 24.09 59.80 30.77
N MET A 17 24.17 60.32 29.57
CA MET A 17 24.52 61.74 29.19
C MET A 17 24.96 61.73 27.73
N ASN A 18 24.29 62.40 26.85
CA ASN A 18 24.15 63.86 26.61
C ASN A 18 25.22 64.48 25.65
N TYR A 19 24.59 65.22 24.80
CA TYR A 19 24.98 66.41 24.02
C TYR A 19 25.56 66.20 22.63
N GLY A 20 25.15 66.87 21.62
CA GLY A 20 24.54 68.15 21.38
C GLY A 20 24.75 68.47 19.91
N GLY A 21 23.91 69.07 19.24
CA GLY A 21 23.39 70.41 19.21
C GLY A 21 23.47 70.86 17.79
N ALA A 22 22.33 71.15 17.24
CA ALA A 22 21.78 72.49 16.86
C ALA A 22 22.53 73.20 15.70
N LYS A 23 21.85 73.63 14.62
CA LYS A 23 21.01 74.81 14.48
C LYS A 23 20.64 75.07 13.02
N PHE A 24 19.40 75.33 12.78
CA PHE A 24 18.79 76.46 12.04
C PHE A 24 19.48 77.01 10.78
N CYS A 25 18.70 77.18 9.66
CA CYS A 25 17.82 78.31 9.36
C CYS A 25 17.15 78.15 7.97
N ARG A 26 15.91 78.32 7.91
CA ARG A 26 14.92 79.17 7.21
C ARG A 26 15.41 79.93 5.98
N PHE A 27 14.53 80.00 5.03
CA PHE A 27 13.86 81.03 4.16
C PHE A 27 13.86 80.60 2.72
N ALA A 28 12.75 80.36 2.10
CA ALA A 28 11.62 81.02 1.55
C ALA A 28 11.92 81.89 0.30
N LEU A 29 11.03 81.66 -0.67
CA LEU A 29 10.54 82.55 -1.71
C LEU A 29 10.81 82.20 -3.16
N PHE A 30 9.70 81.89 -3.79
CA PHE A 30 9.35 82.00 -5.22
C PHE A 30 9.81 83.36 -5.79
N PRO A 31 9.98 83.52 -7.16
CA PRO A 31 8.94 83.34 -8.16
C PRO A 31 9.34 82.96 -9.60
N LEU A 32 8.42 82.38 -10.30
CA LEU A 32 7.85 82.73 -11.63
C LEU A 32 8.77 82.97 -12.85
N MET A 33 8.35 82.35 -13.88
CA MET A 33 8.37 82.65 -15.34
C MET A 33 9.28 81.75 -16.18
N LEU A 34 8.84 81.09 -17.15
CA LEU A 34 8.07 81.32 -18.36
C LEU A 34 8.46 80.36 -19.44
N LEU A 35 7.54 79.57 -19.87
CA LEU A 35 7.20 79.11 -21.24
C LEU A 35 8.37 78.78 -22.19
N MET A 36 8.44 77.50 -22.58
CA MET A 36 8.40 77.17 -24.03
C MET A 36 7.75 75.83 -24.27
N LEU A 37 6.70 75.83 -25.04
CA LEU A 37 6.00 74.77 -25.66
C LEU A 37 6.93 73.96 -26.58
N LEU A 38 6.94 72.62 -26.44
CA LEU A 38 7.08 71.76 -27.59
C LEU A 38 5.89 70.78 -27.56
N PHE A 39 5.03 70.96 -28.52
CA PHE A 39 3.90 70.14 -28.84
C PHE A 39 4.38 68.75 -29.25
N VAL A 40 3.99 67.76 -28.50
CA VAL A 40 3.79 66.43 -29.01
C VAL A 40 2.28 66.21 -28.96
N PRO A 41 1.64 65.78 -30.06
CA PRO A 41 0.20 65.69 -30.09
C PRO A 41 -0.22 64.46 -29.26
N THR A 42 -0.64 64.69 -28.03
CA THR A 42 -1.51 63.74 -27.30
C THR A 42 -2.81 63.63 -28.08
N ARG A 43 -3.03 62.54 -28.75
CA ARG A 43 -4.34 62.18 -29.18
C ARG A 43 -5.22 62.05 -27.93
N MET A 44 -6.00 63.08 -27.63
CA MET A 44 -7.19 62.95 -26.84
C MET A 44 -8.17 62.08 -27.65
N VAL A 45 -8.16 60.83 -27.36
CA VAL A 45 -9.30 59.98 -27.67
C VAL A 45 -10.36 60.34 -26.64
N ALA A 46 -11.47 60.86 -27.09
CA ALA A 46 -12.62 61.04 -26.27
C ALA A 46 -13.03 59.68 -25.65
N GLN A 47 -12.90 59.57 -24.36
CA GLN A 47 -13.38 58.46 -23.59
C GLN A 47 -14.91 58.40 -23.66
N THR A 48 -15.41 57.54 -24.55
CA THR A 48 -16.67 56.85 -24.27
C THR A 48 -16.29 55.74 -23.29
N THR A 49 -16.61 55.96 -22.03
CA THR A 49 -16.36 55.02 -20.94
C THR A 49 -17.26 53.78 -21.11
N THR A 50 -16.86 52.87 -21.93
CA THR A 50 -17.13 51.44 -21.63
C THR A 50 -15.95 50.97 -20.84
N GLU A 51 -16.06 50.82 -19.52
CA GLU A 51 -15.03 50.21 -18.69
C GLU A 51 -14.65 48.86 -19.32
N ASP A 52 -13.34 48.66 -19.52
CA ASP A 52 -12.82 47.34 -19.97
C ASP A 52 -13.38 46.28 -19.05
N PRO A 53 -14.12 45.28 -19.59
CA PRO A 53 -14.79 44.27 -18.76
C PRO A 53 -13.85 43.44 -17.90
N ARG A 54 -12.54 43.44 -18.21
CA ARG A 54 -11.51 42.73 -17.40
C ARG A 54 -11.38 43.33 -16.01
N TYR A 55 -11.57 44.68 -15.86
CA TYR A 55 -11.61 45.32 -14.55
C TYR A 55 -12.76 44.79 -13.69
N ALA A 56 -13.94 44.57 -14.29
CA ALA A 56 -15.07 44.04 -13.56
C ALA A 56 -14.85 42.61 -13.03
N LEU A 57 -14.01 41.80 -13.72
CA LEU A 57 -13.63 40.46 -13.28
C LEU A 57 -12.84 40.51 -11.96
N PHE A 58 -11.81 41.34 -11.86
CA PHE A 58 -10.97 41.44 -10.68
C PHE A 58 -11.59 42.29 -9.56
N ASN A 59 -12.25 43.41 -9.89
CA ASN A 59 -12.99 44.24 -8.89
C ASN A 59 -14.18 43.48 -8.28
N GLY A 60 -14.66 42.41 -8.91
CA GLY A 60 -15.67 41.52 -8.38
C GLY A 60 -15.18 40.51 -7.36
N LEU A 61 -13.87 40.40 -7.15
CA LEU A 61 -13.25 39.52 -6.18
C LEU A 61 -13.18 40.19 -4.82
N ASP A 62 -13.66 39.52 -3.77
CA ASP A 62 -13.69 40.07 -2.41
C ASP A 62 -12.26 40.35 -1.90
N GLY A 63 -12.04 41.57 -1.40
CA GLY A 63 -10.76 42.00 -0.83
C GLY A 63 -9.67 42.42 -1.82
N ILE A 64 -9.93 42.38 -3.13
CA ILE A 64 -9.04 42.94 -4.16
C ILE A 64 -9.47 44.39 -4.48
N ASN A 65 -8.52 45.32 -4.48
CA ASN A 65 -8.73 46.74 -4.69
C ASN A 65 -7.69 47.32 -5.67
N ASN A 66 -7.94 48.56 -6.14
CA ASN A 66 -7.03 49.36 -6.97
C ASN A 66 -6.50 48.61 -8.19
N VAL A 67 -7.36 47.86 -8.87
CA VAL A 67 -6.98 47.08 -10.03
C VAL A 67 -6.52 47.96 -11.19
N THR A 68 -5.36 47.66 -11.77
CA THR A 68 -4.88 48.22 -13.04
C THR A 68 -4.47 47.08 -13.97
N ILE A 69 -4.79 47.27 -15.27
CA ILE A 69 -4.46 46.26 -16.32
C ILE A 69 -3.59 46.93 -17.34
N THR A 70 -2.49 46.29 -17.66
CA THR A 70 -1.51 46.73 -18.66
C THR A 70 -1.25 45.63 -19.64
N ASP A 71 -1.37 45.91 -20.93
CA ASP A 71 -1.05 45.01 -22.01
C ASP A 71 0.31 45.40 -22.59
N ASN A 72 1.21 44.46 -22.74
CA ASN A 72 2.59 44.70 -23.14
C ASN A 72 2.88 44.29 -24.62
N ASP A 73 1.88 43.79 -25.35
CA ASP A 73 1.99 43.35 -26.71
C ASP A 73 0.72 43.65 -27.55
N ASP A 74 0.75 43.26 -28.83
CA ASP A 74 -0.35 43.50 -29.76
C ASP A 74 -1.52 42.50 -29.56
N HIS A 75 -1.30 41.48 -28.68
CA HIS A 75 -2.25 40.43 -28.43
C HIS A 75 -2.58 40.31 -26.92
N PRO A 76 -3.30 41.26 -26.34
CA PRO A 76 -3.65 41.24 -24.90
C PRO A 76 -4.59 40.09 -24.58
N TRP A 77 -4.52 39.60 -23.34
CA TRP A 77 -5.53 38.67 -22.87
C TRP A 77 -6.91 39.33 -22.82
N GLN A 78 -7.89 38.65 -23.29
CA GLN A 78 -9.27 39.11 -23.39
C GLN A 78 -10.19 38.32 -22.45
N MET A 79 -11.44 38.80 -22.28
CA MET A 79 -12.44 38.05 -21.51
C MET A 79 -12.65 36.66 -22.12
N LEU A 80 -12.82 35.66 -21.27
CA LEU A 80 -13.11 34.29 -21.66
C LEU A 80 -14.42 34.26 -22.48
N ASP A 81 -14.34 33.80 -23.72
CA ASP A 81 -15.48 33.52 -24.61
C ASP A 81 -15.44 32.05 -25.05
N LEU A 82 -16.38 31.27 -24.50
CA LEU A 82 -16.50 29.86 -24.82
C LEU A 82 -16.90 29.57 -26.28
N ASN A 83 -17.41 30.57 -27.00
CA ASN A 83 -17.75 30.45 -28.43
C ASN A 83 -16.61 30.91 -29.35
N ALA A 84 -15.50 31.41 -28.79
CA ALA A 84 -14.34 31.82 -29.57
C ALA A 84 -13.76 30.60 -30.33
N GLU A 85 -13.16 30.88 -31.49
CA GLU A 85 -12.48 29.87 -32.30
C GLU A 85 -11.35 29.22 -31.47
N GLY A 86 -11.23 27.89 -31.51
CA GLY A 86 -10.27 27.12 -30.71
C GLY A 86 -10.80 26.66 -29.35
N MET A 87 -11.84 27.29 -28.80
CA MET A 87 -12.37 26.92 -27.47
C MET A 87 -13.13 25.59 -27.48
N THR A 88 -13.69 25.17 -28.63
CA THR A 88 -14.41 23.91 -28.78
C THR A 88 -13.49 22.66 -28.78
N ASN A 89 -12.20 22.85 -29.05
CA ASN A 89 -11.22 21.74 -29.22
C ASN A 89 -10.22 21.67 -28.06
N LEU A 90 -10.47 22.34 -26.94
CA LEU A 90 -9.57 22.35 -25.78
C LEU A 90 -9.29 20.95 -25.20
N GLY A 91 -10.26 20.02 -25.39
CA GLY A 91 -10.18 18.68 -24.79
C GLY A 91 -10.54 18.63 -23.31
N PHE A 92 -10.98 19.76 -22.75
CA PHE A 92 -11.50 19.92 -21.40
C PHE A 92 -12.83 20.66 -21.47
N THR A 93 -13.70 20.40 -20.49
CA THR A 93 -14.99 21.09 -20.38
C THR A 93 -14.87 22.24 -19.40
N ILE A 94 -15.04 23.48 -19.88
CA ILE A 94 -15.21 24.65 -19.05
C ILE A 94 -16.72 24.83 -18.82
N PRO A 95 -17.21 24.91 -17.57
CA PRO A 95 -18.63 25.07 -17.29
C PRO A 95 -19.24 26.32 -17.92
N ASP A 96 -20.45 26.23 -18.40
CA ASP A 96 -21.19 27.38 -18.92
C ASP A 96 -21.31 28.48 -17.86
N GLY A 97 -21.08 29.75 -18.29
CA GLY A 97 -21.11 30.90 -17.39
C GLY A 97 -19.82 31.13 -16.58
N SER A 98 -18.75 30.30 -16.78
CA SER A 98 -17.43 30.57 -16.20
C SER A 98 -16.91 31.94 -16.63
N LYS A 99 -16.34 32.68 -15.67
CA LYS A 99 -15.70 33.99 -15.92
C LYS A 99 -14.19 33.83 -15.83
N GLY A 100 -13.45 34.49 -16.72
CA GLY A 100 -12.00 34.43 -16.76
C GLY A 100 -11.37 35.22 -17.90
N LEU A 101 -10.10 34.99 -18.17
CA LEU A 101 -9.35 35.55 -19.27
C LEU A 101 -8.78 34.48 -20.17
N MET A 102 -8.60 34.76 -21.47
CA MET A 102 -7.95 33.88 -22.43
C MET A 102 -6.96 34.65 -23.31
N SER A 103 -5.94 33.92 -23.83
CA SER A 103 -4.98 34.51 -24.77
C SER A 103 -5.66 34.89 -26.08
N SER A 104 -5.20 35.96 -26.72
CA SER A 104 -5.80 36.45 -27.97
C SER A 104 -4.98 36.13 -29.23
N ASN A 105 -3.80 35.51 -29.13
CA ASN A 105 -2.88 35.22 -30.27
C ASN A 105 -3.15 33.85 -30.95
N TYR A 106 -4.41 33.43 -31.00
CA TYR A 106 -4.82 32.19 -31.66
C TYR A 106 -4.50 32.25 -33.17
N HIS A 107 -3.84 31.20 -33.69
CA HIS A 107 -3.34 31.11 -35.08
C HIS A 107 -2.36 32.20 -35.51
N VAL A 108 -1.67 32.87 -34.59
CA VAL A 108 -0.62 33.86 -34.89
C VAL A 108 0.72 33.32 -34.47
N ASP A 109 1.39 32.58 -35.39
CA ASP A 109 2.69 31.92 -35.15
C ASP A 109 3.78 32.92 -34.85
N GLY A 110 4.69 32.58 -33.93
CA GLY A 110 5.78 33.43 -33.51
C GLY A 110 5.34 34.65 -32.69
N SER A 111 4.12 34.65 -32.16
CA SER A 111 3.57 35.77 -31.40
C SER A 111 3.52 35.48 -29.87
N SER A 112 3.39 36.56 -29.09
CA SER A 112 3.08 36.43 -27.66
C SER A 112 1.78 37.20 -27.32
N SER A 113 1.09 36.70 -26.29
CA SER A 113 -0.07 37.34 -25.69
C SER A 113 0.27 37.62 -24.22
N GLU A 114 0.38 38.91 -23.83
CA GLU A 114 0.80 39.24 -22.49
C GLU A 114 -0.12 40.33 -21.86
N THR A 115 -0.54 40.08 -20.62
CA THR A 115 -1.30 41.05 -19.83
C THR A 115 -0.83 41.03 -18.38
N VAL A 116 -0.64 42.18 -17.78
CA VAL A 116 -0.27 42.35 -16.36
C VAL A 116 -1.44 42.98 -15.62
N VAL A 117 -1.89 42.34 -14.54
CA VAL A 117 -2.93 42.86 -13.64
C VAL A 117 -2.29 43.16 -12.31
N ASN A 118 -2.24 44.46 -11.96
CA ASN A 118 -1.80 44.91 -10.64
C ASN A 118 -3.01 45.23 -9.77
N PHE A 119 -2.92 44.87 -8.48
CA PHE A 119 -4.00 45.07 -7.51
C PHE A 119 -3.44 45.17 -6.09
N THR A 120 -4.26 45.62 -5.16
CA THR A 120 -3.89 45.68 -3.74
C THR A 120 -4.78 44.77 -2.89
N VAL A 121 -4.19 44.28 -1.80
CA VAL A 121 -4.84 43.43 -0.82
C VAL A 121 -4.71 44.03 0.58
N GLU A 122 -5.83 44.16 1.31
CA GLU A 122 -5.86 44.75 2.65
C GLU A 122 -5.66 43.74 3.78
N LYS A 123 -5.96 42.49 3.54
CA LYS A 123 -5.77 41.36 4.49
C LYS A 123 -5.21 40.16 3.75
N PRO A 124 -4.38 39.35 4.40
CA PRO A 124 -3.91 38.11 3.76
C PRO A 124 -5.09 37.28 3.28
N MET A 125 -4.99 36.74 2.06
CA MET A 125 -6.04 35.93 1.45
C MET A 125 -5.48 34.87 0.50
N LEU A 126 -6.29 33.87 0.21
CA LEU A 126 -6.04 32.88 -0.81
C LEU A 126 -6.73 33.31 -2.11
N LEU A 127 -5.97 33.42 -3.20
CA LEU A 127 -6.47 33.54 -4.57
C LEU A 127 -6.43 32.14 -5.21
N THR A 128 -7.54 31.69 -5.78
CA THR A 128 -7.63 30.42 -6.52
C THR A 128 -8.20 30.65 -7.90
N PHE A 129 -7.68 29.94 -8.88
CA PHE A 129 -8.22 29.94 -10.24
C PHE A 129 -7.80 28.67 -10.98
N LYS A 130 -8.59 28.30 -11.99
CA LYS A 130 -8.21 27.20 -12.90
C LYS A 130 -7.44 27.76 -14.06
N TYR A 131 -6.38 27.05 -14.42
CA TYR A 131 -5.47 27.37 -15.50
C TYR A 131 -5.49 26.22 -16.51
N LEU A 132 -5.85 26.53 -17.75
CA LEU A 132 -5.97 25.59 -18.83
C LEU A 132 -5.06 26.02 -19.99
N VAL A 133 -4.30 25.06 -20.50
CA VAL A 133 -3.49 25.18 -21.70
C VAL A 133 -3.87 24.08 -22.67
N SER A 134 -3.99 24.41 -23.94
CA SER A 134 -4.14 23.47 -25.04
C SER A 134 -3.22 23.91 -26.16
N SER A 135 -1.99 23.38 -26.17
CA SER A 135 -0.91 23.75 -27.09
C SER A 135 -0.08 22.51 -27.45
N GLU A 136 0.91 22.69 -28.32
CA GLU A 136 1.85 21.64 -28.67
C GLU A 136 2.84 21.34 -27.53
N TYR A 137 3.21 20.06 -27.39
CA TYR A 137 4.15 19.63 -26.35
C TYR A 137 5.54 20.25 -26.55
N ASN A 138 6.02 20.98 -25.53
CA ASN A 138 7.32 21.65 -25.44
C ASN A 138 7.61 22.79 -26.45
N PHE A 139 6.66 23.19 -27.27
CA PHE A 139 6.88 24.26 -28.27
C PHE A 139 6.23 25.58 -27.82
N ASP A 140 4.94 25.59 -27.56
CA ASP A 140 4.23 26.73 -27.02
C ASP A 140 4.30 26.78 -25.52
N LYS A 141 4.44 27.97 -24.93
CA LYS A 141 4.57 28.15 -23.47
C LYS A 141 3.52 29.11 -22.94
N ALA A 142 2.72 28.60 -22.03
CA ALA A 142 1.84 29.39 -21.21
C ALA A 142 2.47 29.59 -19.83
N THR A 143 2.54 30.82 -19.36
CA THR A 143 3.25 31.19 -18.13
C THR A 143 2.40 32.15 -17.31
N ILE A 144 2.23 31.87 -16.03
CA ILE A 144 1.63 32.77 -15.06
C ILE A 144 2.67 33.11 -14.01
N THR A 145 2.87 34.41 -13.74
CA THR A 145 3.80 34.88 -12.72
C THR A 145 3.06 35.77 -11.72
N LEU A 146 3.23 35.54 -10.43
CA LEU A 146 2.72 36.39 -9.37
C LEU A 146 3.90 37.02 -8.62
N ASP A 147 3.94 38.35 -8.51
CA ASP A 147 4.96 39.13 -7.77
C ASP A 147 6.40 38.80 -8.15
N ASN A 148 6.65 38.51 -9.41
CA ASN A 148 7.95 38.07 -9.94
C ASN A 148 8.52 36.80 -9.26
N LYS A 149 7.66 35.96 -8.66
CA LYS A 149 8.05 34.61 -8.21
C LYS A 149 8.28 33.68 -9.38
N GLU A 150 8.74 32.45 -9.10
CA GLU A 150 8.84 31.43 -10.13
C GLU A 150 7.51 31.23 -10.85
N PRO A 151 7.52 31.26 -12.18
CA PRO A 151 6.31 31.19 -12.97
C PRO A 151 5.73 29.76 -13.00
N TRP A 152 4.41 29.65 -12.93
CA TRP A 152 3.72 28.44 -13.33
C TRP A 152 3.77 28.36 -14.87
N THR A 153 4.65 27.52 -15.41
CA THR A 153 4.81 27.30 -16.85
C THR A 153 4.20 25.96 -17.25
N ILE A 154 3.27 25.99 -18.20
CA ILE A 154 2.63 24.81 -18.74
C ILE A 154 2.81 24.81 -20.25
N SER A 155 3.20 23.67 -20.77
CA SER A 155 3.14 23.31 -22.19
C SER A 155 2.34 22.03 -22.34
N ASP A 156 1.75 21.77 -23.51
CA ASP A 156 0.89 20.64 -23.74
C ASP A 156 -0.57 20.84 -23.24
N LYS A 157 -1.36 19.81 -23.38
CA LYS A 157 -2.80 19.82 -23.05
C LYS A 157 -3.02 19.49 -21.58
N LYS A 158 -3.11 20.54 -20.76
CA LYS A 158 -3.22 20.40 -19.30
C LYS A 158 -4.18 21.41 -18.68
N GLN A 159 -4.86 20.97 -17.61
CA GLN A 159 -5.68 21.83 -16.74
C GLN A 159 -5.24 21.61 -15.30
N ILE A 160 -4.94 22.69 -14.60
CA ILE A 160 -4.58 22.69 -13.18
C ILE A 160 -5.36 23.74 -12.41
N GLU A 161 -5.48 23.57 -11.09
CA GLU A 161 -5.95 24.60 -10.18
C GLU A 161 -4.74 25.26 -9.53
N ILE A 162 -4.64 26.58 -9.62
CA ILE A 162 -3.61 27.39 -8.98
C ILE A 162 -4.16 27.94 -7.67
N LYS A 163 -3.41 27.79 -6.60
CA LYS A 163 -3.66 28.43 -5.31
C LYS A 163 -2.50 29.37 -5.01
N ALA A 164 -2.77 30.63 -4.70
CA ALA A 164 -1.76 31.63 -4.39
C ALA A 164 -2.10 32.37 -3.11
N LEU A 165 -1.18 32.36 -2.15
CA LEU A 165 -1.31 33.13 -0.93
C LEU A 165 -0.83 34.56 -1.18
N LEU A 166 -1.73 35.53 -0.97
CA LEU A 166 -1.48 36.97 -1.08
C LEU A 166 -1.25 37.57 0.30
N SER A 167 -0.14 38.30 0.45
CA SER A 167 0.12 39.14 1.65
C SER A 167 -0.69 40.45 1.60
N VAL A 168 -0.60 41.22 2.63
CA VAL A 168 -1.09 42.63 2.57
C VAL A 168 -0.16 43.45 1.70
N GLY A 169 -0.71 44.23 0.76
CA GLY A 169 0.09 45.11 -0.10
C GLY A 169 -0.27 45.09 -1.56
N GLU A 170 0.67 45.50 -2.40
CA GLU A 170 0.55 45.49 -3.84
C GLU A 170 0.99 44.14 -4.43
N HIS A 171 0.25 43.67 -5.42
CA HIS A 171 0.50 42.43 -6.12
C HIS A 171 0.43 42.62 -7.63
N SER A 172 1.18 41.80 -8.37
CA SER A 172 1.23 41.86 -9.82
C SER A 172 1.07 40.43 -10.39
N LEU A 173 -0.03 40.17 -11.09
CA LEU A 173 -0.31 38.92 -11.79
C LEU A 173 -0.03 39.12 -13.28
N LYS A 174 1.01 38.48 -13.79
CA LYS A 174 1.40 38.51 -15.21
C LYS A 174 0.95 37.18 -15.86
N LEU A 175 0.20 37.33 -16.94
CA LEU A 175 -0.29 36.25 -17.77
C LEU A 175 0.44 36.35 -19.13
N SER A 176 1.08 35.27 -19.60
CA SER A 176 1.81 35.25 -20.84
C SER A 176 1.58 33.92 -21.59
N TYR A 177 1.37 34.01 -22.88
CA TYR A 177 1.34 32.85 -23.78
C TYR A 177 2.13 33.11 -25.02
N THR A 178 3.19 32.35 -25.22
CA THR A 178 4.13 32.53 -26.38
C THR A 178 4.01 31.32 -27.29
N LYS A 179 3.76 31.58 -28.56
CA LYS A 179 3.70 30.58 -29.64
C LYS A 179 5.02 30.55 -30.40
N ASP A 180 5.40 29.34 -30.79
CA ASP A 180 6.54 29.17 -31.71
C ASP A 180 6.20 29.54 -33.17
N VAL A 181 7.11 29.27 -34.12
CA VAL A 181 6.96 29.63 -35.52
C VAL A 181 6.37 28.49 -36.39
N SER A 182 6.02 27.37 -35.82
CA SER A 182 5.60 26.18 -36.55
C SER A 182 4.55 25.37 -35.82
N GLY A 183 3.60 24.82 -36.56
CA GLY A 183 2.57 23.91 -36.07
C GLY A 183 1.29 24.60 -35.54
N ASN A 184 0.16 24.00 -35.80
CA ASN A 184 -1.14 24.42 -35.26
C ASN A 184 -1.88 23.12 -34.81
N GLU A 185 -1.28 22.43 -33.86
CA GLU A 185 -1.95 21.27 -33.22
C GLU A 185 -2.77 21.73 -32.01
N ASN A 186 -3.81 20.96 -31.70
CA ASN A 186 -4.75 21.26 -30.62
C ASN A 186 -5.52 22.57 -30.82
N ALA A 187 -5.92 23.21 -29.72
CA ALA A 187 -6.70 24.46 -29.74
C ALA A 187 -5.82 25.71 -29.74
N ASP A 188 -4.49 25.61 -29.53
CA ASP A 188 -3.52 26.72 -29.48
C ASP A 188 -3.99 27.90 -28.60
N ARG A 189 -4.55 27.59 -27.44
CA ARG A 189 -5.10 28.58 -26.52
C ARG A 189 -4.76 28.25 -25.07
N THR A 190 -4.72 29.33 -24.28
CA THR A 190 -4.66 29.24 -22.84
C THR A 190 -5.69 30.15 -22.19
N CYS A 191 -6.19 29.74 -21.04
CA CYS A 191 -7.11 30.57 -20.27
C CYS A 191 -6.98 30.34 -18.77
N ILE A 192 -7.35 31.41 -18.00
CA ILE A 192 -7.64 31.28 -16.58
C ILE A 192 -9.12 31.52 -16.36
N TYR A 193 -9.73 30.78 -15.45
CA TYR A 193 -11.14 30.95 -15.15
C TYR A 193 -11.49 30.51 -13.72
N ASP A 194 -12.71 30.77 -13.27
CA ASP A 194 -13.22 30.43 -11.93
C ASP A 194 -12.39 31.09 -10.83
N LEU A 195 -12.01 32.37 -11.03
CA LEU A 195 -11.22 33.13 -10.06
C LEU A 195 -12.04 33.39 -8.79
N LYS A 196 -11.45 33.11 -7.64
CA LYS A 196 -12.04 33.27 -6.30
C LYS A 196 -11.00 33.78 -5.31
N THR A 197 -11.45 34.53 -4.32
CA THR A 197 -10.66 34.91 -3.17
C THR A 197 -11.31 34.43 -1.86
N ALA A 198 -10.50 34.10 -0.87
CA ALA A 198 -10.95 33.70 0.46
C ALA A 198 -10.04 34.26 1.54
N THR A 199 -10.64 34.98 2.47
CA THR A 199 -9.95 35.50 3.67
C THR A 199 -9.89 34.48 4.81
N THR A 200 -10.67 33.39 4.72
CA THR A 200 -10.61 32.23 5.62
C THR A 200 -10.16 31.03 4.81
N PHE A 201 -9.02 30.45 5.17
CA PHE A 201 -8.42 29.32 4.46
C PHE A 201 -7.65 28.41 5.41
N SER A 202 -7.37 27.21 4.91
CA SER A 202 -6.57 26.17 5.60
C SER A 202 -5.83 25.37 4.54
N GLU A 203 -4.53 25.64 4.39
CA GLU A 203 -3.72 25.10 3.27
C GLU A 203 -2.39 24.52 3.74
N TYR A 204 -1.81 23.65 2.93
CA TYR A 204 -0.49 23.06 3.15
C TYR A 204 0.55 23.83 2.34
N VAL A 205 1.65 24.18 2.98
CA VAL A 205 2.72 24.98 2.38
C VAL A 205 4.09 24.39 2.64
N ALA A 206 5.01 24.72 1.74
CA ALA A 206 6.44 24.49 1.86
C ALA A 206 7.12 25.85 2.11
N ASP A 207 7.92 25.95 3.16
CA ASP A 207 8.61 27.16 3.63
C ASP A 207 10.12 26.95 3.56
N TYR A 208 10.79 27.52 2.54
CA TYR A 208 12.24 27.43 2.39
C TYR A 208 12.95 28.61 3.02
N VAL A 209 13.88 28.32 3.94
CA VAL A 209 14.74 29.30 4.61
C VAL A 209 16.18 29.17 4.12
N ALA A 210 16.59 30.03 3.20
CA ALA A 210 17.89 29.97 2.53
C ALA A 210 19.08 30.13 3.50
N THR A 211 18.93 30.84 4.61
CA THR A 211 20.04 31.11 5.57
C THR A 211 20.52 29.84 6.28
N ASN A 212 19.68 28.81 6.43
CA ASN A 212 20.02 27.52 7.04
C ASN A 212 19.77 26.35 6.11
N SER A 213 19.41 26.60 4.84
CA SER A 213 19.12 25.58 3.81
C SER A 213 18.06 24.57 4.23
N THR A 214 17.05 25.03 4.99
CA THR A 214 15.97 24.18 5.51
C THR A 214 14.65 24.44 4.80
N LEU A 215 14.00 23.39 4.36
CA LEU A 215 12.64 23.36 3.82
C LEU A 215 11.69 22.73 4.84
N THR A 216 10.63 23.45 5.22
CA THR A 216 9.64 22.96 6.18
C THR A 216 8.26 22.82 5.52
N PHE A 217 7.68 21.62 5.58
CA PHE A 217 6.31 21.35 5.19
C PHE A 217 5.38 21.52 6.39
N LYS A 218 4.35 22.35 6.26
CA LYS A 218 3.42 22.64 7.36
C LYS A 218 2.04 23.03 6.85
N LYS A 219 1.06 22.99 7.74
CA LYS A 219 -0.28 23.50 7.49
C LYS A 219 -0.41 24.91 8.03
N ILE A 220 -0.97 25.80 7.23
CA ILE A 220 -1.31 27.15 7.65
C ILE A 220 -2.82 27.38 7.59
N THR A 221 -3.30 28.27 8.43
CA THR A 221 -4.69 28.77 8.43
C THR A 221 -4.68 30.28 8.49
N SER A 222 -5.80 30.92 8.14
CA SER A 222 -5.95 32.35 8.27
C SER A 222 -5.65 32.89 9.68
N ASP A 223 -5.71 32.04 10.71
CA ASP A 223 -5.55 32.43 12.12
C ASP A 223 -4.12 32.27 12.65
N ASN A 224 -3.22 31.59 11.92
CA ASN A 224 -1.85 31.31 12.38
C ASN A 224 -0.74 31.90 11.50
N LEU A 225 -0.98 33.03 10.89
CA LEU A 225 -0.05 33.71 9.96
C LEU A 225 0.97 34.63 10.65
N GLU A 226 0.83 34.88 11.97
CA GLU A 226 1.70 35.78 12.70
C GLU A 226 3.17 35.30 12.66
N GLY A 227 4.08 36.20 12.26
CA GLY A 227 5.50 35.92 12.17
C GLY A 227 5.94 35.11 10.92
N LEU A 228 5.02 34.74 10.02
CA LEU A 228 5.35 34.07 8.76
C LEU A 228 5.66 35.11 7.66
N ASP A 229 6.70 34.83 6.90
CA ASP A 229 6.98 35.53 5.65
C ASP A 229 6.22 34.86 4.50
N LEU A 230 5.03 35.35 4.20
CA LEU A 230 4.13 34.77 3.19
C LEU A 230 4.71 34.79 1.78
N SER A 231 5.68 35.69 1.50
CA SER A 231 6.33 35.77 0.19
C SER A 231 7.19 34.55 -0.13
N ARG A 232 7.60 33.81 0.90
CA ARG A 232 8.48 32.65 0.84
C ARG A 232 7.73 31.33 0.70
N LEU A 233 6.43 31.32 1.02
CA LEU A 233 5.64 30.09 1.06
C LEU A 233 5.24 29.64 -0.35
N ALA A 234 5.43 28.36 -0.64
CA ALA A 234 4.90 27.67 -1.81
C ALA A 234 3.71 26.76 -1.40
N MET A 235 2.65 26.77 -2.19
CA MET A 235 1.48 25.92 -1.95
C MET A 235 1.81 24.48 -2.35
N VAL A 236 1.65 23.54 -1.45
CA VAL A 236 1.96 22.12 -1.72
C VAL A 236 1.11 21.54 -2.86
N ASP A 237 -0.14 21.97 -2.99
CA ASP A 237 -1.03 21.53 -4.07
C ASP A 237 -0.58 22.00 -5.48
N ASN A 238 0.32 22.97 -5.55
CA ASN A 238 0.83 23.53 -6.82
C ASN A 238 2.21 22.96 -7.23
N ILE A 239 2.77 22.05 -6.44
CA ILE A 239 4.10 21.48 -6.68
C ILE A 239 4.02 19.98 -6.95
N ASP A 240 4.76 19.52 -7.94
CA ASP A 240 4.96 18.08 -8.19
C ASP A 240 6.12 17.53 -7.33
N GLY A 241 7.03 18.43 -6.87
CA GLY A 241 8.14 18.07 -6.00
C GLY A 241 8.86 19.30 -5.45
N VAL A 242 9.92 19.08 -4.65
CA VAL A 242 10.71 20.17 -4.02
C VAL A 242 11.37 21.10 -5.05
N GLN A 243 11.63 20.63 -6.27
CA GLN A 243 12.16 21.45 -7.36
C GLN A 243 11.25 22.63 -7.72
N ASP A 244 9.96 22.55 -7.43
CA ASP A 244 8.98 23.60 -7.72
C ASP A 244 8.87 24.62 -6.59
N VAL A 245 9.52 24.36 -5.45
CA VAL A 245 9.49 25.29 -4.28
C VAL A 245 10.49 26.43 -4.43
N CYS A 246 11.67 26.14 -4.95
CA CYS A 246 12.73 27.14 -5.12
C CYS A 246 13.70 26.75 -6.23
N THR A 247 14.27 27.76 -6.92
CA THR A 247 15.28 27.57 -8.01
C THR A 247 16.55 26.87 -7.54
N ASN A 248 16.86 26.92 -6.24
CA ASN A 248 18.06 26.34 -5.67
C ASN A 248 17.74 25.09 -4.83
N TYR A 249 16.77 24.27 -5.25
CA TYR A 249 16.40 23.04 -4.54
C TYR A 249 17.57 22.08 -4.31
N SER A 250 18.58 22.10 -5.20
CA SER A 250 19.84 21.35 -5.02
C SER A 250 20.69 21.85 -3.84
N SER A 251 20.39 23.02 -3.26
CA SER A 251 21.08 23.55 -2.06
C SER A 251 20.34 23.25 -0.74
N ILE A 252 19.20 22.57 -0.79
CA ILE A 252 18.46 22.15 0.40
C ILE A 252 19.26 21.08 1.12
N LYS A 253 19.55 21.33 2.42
CA LYS A 253 20.26 20.39 3.27
C LYS A 253 19.36 19.66 4.24
N ASN A 254 18.31 20.32 4.70
CA ASN A 254 17.41 19.76 5.69
C ASN A 254 15.97 19.92 5.23
N ILE A 255 15.17 18.86 5.40
CA ILE A 255 13.73 18.88 5.22
C ILE A 255 13.08 18.52 6.56
N VAL A 256 12.02 19.24 6.92
CA VAL A 256 11.28 19.04 8.17
C VAL A 256 9.79 18.98 7.85
N PHE A 257 9.11 17.98 8.39
CA PHE A 257 7.65 17.88 8.37
C PHE A 257 7.11 18.33 9.72
N ASP A 258 6.39 19.45 9.76
CA ASP A 258 5.71 19.90 10.98
C ASP A 258 4.52 18.98 11.32
N GLU A 259 4.20 18.79 12.60
CA GLU A 259 3.09 17.93 13.04
C GLU A 259 1.74 18.30 12.38
N SER A 260 1.55 19.56 12.05
CA SER A 260 0.35 20.04 11.36
C SER A 260 0.18 19.44 9.96
N PHE A 261 1.26 18.88 9.35
CA PHE A 261 1.24 18.28 8.02
C PHE A 261 0.62 16.88 8.00
N LYS A 262 0.47 16.20 9.15
CA LYS A 262 -0.02 14.81 9.26
C LYS A 262 -1.39 14.53 8.63
N THR A 263 -2.18 15.57 8.38
CA THR A 263 -3.49 15.43 7.72
C THR A 263 -3.42 15.59 6.20
N TYR A 264 -2.27 15.95 5.64
CA TYR A 264 -2.03 15.91 4.19
C TYR A 264 -1.89 14.46 3.73
N ALA A 265 -2.67 14.05 2.75
CA ALA A 265 -2.70 12.67 2.27
C ALA A 265 -2.60 12.63 0.75
N PRO A 266 -1.37 12.72 0.19
CA PRO A 266 -1.14 12.70 -1.25
C PRO A 266 -1.49 11.34 -1.85
N THR A 267 -1.80 11.33 -3.14
CA THR A 267 -1.99 10.11 -3.92
C THR A 267 -0.74 9.71 -4.71
N SER A 268 0.18 10.65 -4.92
CA SER A 268 1.48 10.42 -5.56
C SER A 268 2.57 11.17 -4.80
N LEU A 269 3.74 10.55 -4.70
CA LEU A 269 4.99 11.16 -4.22
C LEU A 269 6.09 10.96 -5.27
N ARG A 270 5.68 10.74 -6.54
CA ARG A 270 6.63 10.61 -7.64
C ARG A 270 7.49 11.86 -7.74
N GLU A 271 8.82 11.66 -7.81
CA GLU A 271 9.82 12.72 -7.95
C GLU A 271 9.85 13.75 -6.78
N PHE A 272 9.18 13.51 -5.65
CA PHE A 272 8.93 14.53 -4.63
C PHE A 272 10.21 15.17 -4.06
N PHE A 273 11.29 14.41 -3.83
CA PHE A 273 12.61 14.89 -3.39
C PHE A 273 13.69 14.75 -4.47
N LYS A 274 13.31 14.52 -5.71
CA LYS A 274 14.24 14.29 -6.81
C LYS A 274 15.25 15.41 -6.98
N GLY A 275 16.54 15.07 -7.10
CA GLY A 275 17.61 16.01 -7.39
C GLY A 275 18.05 16.88 -6.21
N CYS A 276 17.61 16.60 -5.00
CA CYS A 276 18.11 17.27 -3.78
C CYS A 276 19.50 16.71 -3.44
N GLU A 277 20.51 17.05 -4.26
CA GLU A 277 21.86 16.49 -4.21
C GLU A 277 22.59 16.75 -2.89
N THR A 278 22.30 17.86 -2.21
CA THR A 278 22.91 18.28 -0.94
C THR A 278 22.06 17.95 0.29
N LEU A 279 20.95 17.25 0.13
CA LEU A 279 20.05 16.87 1.21
C LEU A 279 20.75 15.91 2.17
N GLU A 280 20.96 16.36 3.40
CA GLU A 280 21.64 15.60 4.46
C GLU A 280 20.65 14.91 5.38
N THR A 281 19.51 15.56 5.70
CA THR A 281 18.53 15.04 6.66
C THR A 281 17.08 15.30 6.26
N ILE A 282 16.19 14.37 6.60
CA ILE A 282 14.74 14.56 6.59
C ILE A 282 14.25 14.23 8.01
N SER A 283 13.67 15.21 8.71
CA SER A 283 13.15 15.04 10.06
C SER A 283 11.64 14.95 10.06
N ASP A 284 11.12 14.20 11.05
CA ASP A 284 9.69 14.08 11.34
C ASP A 284 8.88 13.56 10.14
N LEU A 285 9.50 12.64 9.38
CA LEU A 285 8.93 12.05 8.16
C LEU A 285 7.65 11.23 8.44
N GLU A 286 7.42 10.86 9.70
CA GLU A 286 6.17 10.23 10.16
C GLU A 286 4.93 11.11 9.98
N TYR A 287 5.10 12.43 9.81
CA TYR A 287 3.99 13.33 9.52
C TYR A 287 3.64 13.38 8.02
N LEU A 288 4.39 12.72 7.14
CA LEU A 288 4.03 12.52 5.75
C LEU A 288 3.12 11.28 5.63
N ASN A 289 1.82 11.48 5.48
CA ASN A 289 0.85 10.41 5.39
C ASN A 289 0.86 9.74 4.01
N THR A 290 1.37 8.52 3.93
CA THR A 290 1.50 7.76 2.68
C THR A 290 0.38 6.76 2.41
N ALA A 291 -0.66 6.71 3.24
CA ALA A 291 -1.71 5.68 3.17
C ALA A 291 -2.50 5.63 1.85
N LYS A 292 -2.52 6.74 1.08
CA LYS A 292 -3.22 6.82 -0.21
C LYS A 292 -2.27 6.85 -1.42
N VAL A 293 -0.96 6.77 -1.18
CA VAL A 293 0.04 6.89 -2.25
C VAL A 293 0.04 5.62 -3.10
N THR A 294 -0.04 5.82 -4.42
CA THR A 294 0.05 4.75 -5.42
C THR A 294 1.33 4.81 -6.23
N ASP A 295 2.03 5.96 -6.25
CA ASP A 295 3.26 6.16 -7.02
C ASP A 295 4.34 6.82 -6.15
N MET A 296 5.46 6.10 -5.94
CA MET A 296 6.68 6.56 -5.26
C MET A 296 7.90 6.55 -6.19
N GLY A 297 7.68 6.43 -7.50
CA GLY A 297 8.76 6.42 -8.49
C GLY A 297 9.64 7.66 -8.37
N LYS A 298 10.97 7.47 -8.38
CA LYS A 298 12.00 8.54 -8.31
C LYS A 298 11.90 9.44 -7.08
N MET A 299 11.18 9.04 -6.00
CA MET A 299 10.93 9.91 -4.85
C MET A 299 12.20 10.52 -4.26
N PHE A 300 13.29 9.74 -4.13
CA PHE A 300 14.59 10.18 -3.61
C PHE A 300 15.69 10.15 -4.67
N HIS A 301 15.33 10.12 -5.97
CA HIS A 301 16.30 10.05 -7.07
C HIS A 301 17.32 11.19 -6.99
N GLY A 302 18.61 10.87 -6.93
CA GLY A 302 19.69 11.85 -6.90
C GLY A 302 19.93 12.54 -5.56
N CYS A 303 19.36 12.06 -4.44
CA CYS A 303 19.66 12.55 -3.09
C CYS A 303 21.03 12.02 -2.64
N SER A 304 22.11 12.48 -3.31
CA SER A 304 23.44 11.89 -3.23
C SER A 304 24.16 12.12 -1.91
N ALA A 305 23.77 13.12 -1.11
CA ALA A 305 24.35 13.41 0.21
C ALA A 305 23.60 12.74 1.38
N LEU A 306 22.45 12.10 1.14
CA LEU A 306 21.63 11.48 2.16
C LEU A 306 22.31 10.19 2.65
N THR A 307 22.70 10.15 3.95
CA THR A 307 23.43 9.01 4.53
C THR A 307 22.54 7.98 5.22
N SER A 308 21.37 8.41 5.68
CA SER A 308 20.36 7.55 6.31
C SER A 308 18.97 8.07 6.07
N LEU A 309 17.98 7.18 6.10
CA LEU A 309 16.58 7.52 5.87
C LEU A 309 15.68 6.59 6.70
N ASP A 310 14.81 7.17 7.53
CA ASP A 310 13.83 6.43 8.30
C ASP A 310 12.48 6.41 7.58
N LEU A 311 12.09 5.24 7.07
CA LEU A 311 10.84 4.99 6.36
C LEU A 311 9.89 4.07 7.14
N THR A 312 10.12 3.88 8.44
CA THR A 312 9.36 2.93 9.26
C THR A 312 7.87 3.25 9.36
N ASN A 313 7.48 4.51 9.10
CA ASN A 313 6.09 4.96 9.11
C ASN A 313 5.42 4.95 7.72
N PHE A 314 6.15 4.56 6.66
CA PHE A 314 5.57 4.51 5.32
C PHE A 314 4.60 3.36 5.16
N ASN A 315 3.37 3.66 4.76
CA ASN A 315 2.40 2.67 4.31
C ASN A 315 2.48 2.54 2.79
N THR A 316 3.00 1.43 2.31
CA THR A 316 3.19 1.17 0.88
C THR A 316 2.17 0.18 0.29
N ALA A 317 1.15 -0.21 1.05
CA ALA A 317 0.16 -1.24 0.65
C ALA A 317 -0.63 -0.92 -0.63
N ASN A 318 -0.65 0.35 -1.06
CA ASN A 318 -1.32 0.78 -2.29
C ASN A 318 -0.36 1.18 -3.41
N VAL A 319 0.96 1.07 -3.19
CA VAL A 319 1.96 1.53 -4.17
C VAL A 319 2.10 0.54 -5.31
N GLU A 320 2.00 1.04 -6.54
CA GLU A 320 2.15 0.30 -7.79
C GLU A 320 3.49 0.58 -8.50
N PHE A 321 4.10 1.76 -8.26
CA PHE A 321 5.32 2.22 -8.91
C PHE A 321 6.38 2.59 -7.88
N MET A 322 7.56 1.93 -7.94
CA MET A 322 8.75 2.20 -7.13
C MET A 322 10.02 2.33 -7.99
N ASP A 323 9.85 2.55 -9.30
CA ASP A 323 10.97 2.71 -10.22
C ASP A 323 11.88 3.88 -9.81
N ASN A 324 13.21 3.66 -9.84
CA ASN A 324 14.23 4.68 -9.54
C ASN A 324 14.11 5.34 -8.15
N MET A 325 13.37 4.74 -7.19
CA MET A 325 13.01 5.41 -5.92
C MET A 325 14.22 5.94 -5.16
N PHE A 326 15.34 5.20 -5.13
CA PHE A 326 16.59 5.57 -4.46
C PHE A 326 17.76 5.69 -5.46
N GLU A 327 17.50 5.80 -6.76
CA GLU A 327 18.57 5.92 -7.77
C GLU A 327 19.49 7.11 -7.45
N GLY A 328 20.81 6.85 -7.38
CA GLY A 328 21.81 7.89 -7.15
C GLY A 328 21.92 8.36 -5.68
N CYS A 329 21.30 7.70 -4.71
CA CYS A 329 21.55 7.92 -3.27
C CYS A 329 22.92 7.35 -2.88
N SER A 330 23.98 7.92 -3.42
CA SER A 330 25.31 7.33 -3.38
C SER A 330 25.98 7.31 -2.01
N ALA A 331 25.56 8.19 -1.07
CA ALA A 331 26.03 8.23 0.30
C ALA A 331 25.19 7.39 1.27
N LEU A 332 24.10 6.78 0.83
CA LEU A 332 23.19 6.02 1.71
C LEU A 332 23.88 4.73 2.18
N GLU A 333 24.20 4.66 3.48
CA GLU A 333 24.92 3.54 4.09
C GLU A 333 24.00 2.43 4.56
N SER A 334 22.76 2.78 4.97
CA SER A 334 21.76 1.84 5.44
C SER A 334 20.34 2.30 5.12
N LEU A 335 19.46 1.34 4.91
CA LEU A 335 18.06 1.60 4.59
C LEU A 335 17.18 0.51 5.20
N ASN A 336 16.21 0.91 6.03
CA ASN A 336 15.25 -0.01 6.65
C ASN A 336 13.95 -0.02 5.83
N LEU A 337 13.66 -1.15 5.20
CA LEU A 337 12.47 -1.37 4.37
C LEU A 337 11.57 -2.49 4.92
N THR A 338 11.75 -2.89 6.19
CA THR A 338 11.07 -4.05 6.79
C THR A 338 9.54 -3.91 6.88
N ASN A 339 9.00 -2.70 6.76
CA ASN A 339 7.56 -2.44 6.73
C ASN A 339 6.99 -2.21 5.32
N PHE A 340 7.85 -2.30 4.27
CA PHE A 340 7.36 -2.14 2.89
C PHE A 340 6.52 -3.33 2.46
N ASN A 341 5.28 -3.06 2.04
CA ASN A 341 4.43 -4.01 1.35
C ASN A 341 4.51 -3.72 -0.15
N THR A 342 5.10 -4.63 -0.92
CA THR A 342 5.30 -4.49 -2.36
C THR A 342 4.36 -5.36 -3.20
N ALA A 343 3.34 -5.96 -2.60
CA ALA A 343 2.44 -6.92 -3.27
C ALA A 343 1.72 -6.35 -4.51
N LYS A 344 1.52 -5.02 -4.58
CA LYS A 344 0.91 -4.37 -5.75
C LYS A 344 1.93 -3.78 -6.73
N VAL A 345 3.22 -3.79 -6.39
CA VAL A 345 4.24 -3.13 -7.21
C VAL A 345 4.47 -3.90 -8.49
N THR A 346 4.44 -3.18 -9.62
CA THR A 346 4.65 -3.73 -10.96
C THR A 346 5.96 -3.27 -11.60
N TYR A 347 6.51 -2.12 -11.16
CA TYR A 347 7.75 -1.53 -11.66
C TYR A 347 8.72 -1.26 -10.53
N MET A 348 9.89 -1.94 -10.57
CA MET A 348 11.01 -1.79 -9.62
C MET A 348 12.35 -1.52 -10.32
N SER A 349 12.35 -1.22 -11.62
CA SER A 349 13.59 -0.97 -12.34
C SER A 349 14.37 0.20 -11.73
N CYS A 350 15.70 0.09 -11.68
CA CYS A 350 16.61 1.10 -11.13
C CYS A 350 16.40 1.47 -9.65
N MET A 351 15.62 0.70 -8.86
CA MET A 351 15.20 1.13 -7.51
C MET A 351 16.36 1.54 -6.60
N PHE A 352 17.48 0.81 -6.64
CA PHE A 352 18.68 1.07 -5.84
C PHE A 352 19.91 1.42 -6.70
N LYS A 353 19.71 1.77 -7.97
CA LYS A 353 20.80 2.04 -8.90
C LYS A 353 21.71 3.16 -8.39
N GLY A 354 23.01 2.88 -8.29
CA GLY A 354 24.00 3.86 -7.82
C GLY A 354 24.03 4.12 -6.30
N CYS A 355 23.37 3.29 -5.48
CA CYS A 355 23.52 3.32 -4.03
C CYS A 355 24.87 2.71 -3.62
N SER A 356 25.96 3.40 -3.96
CA SER A 356 27.32 2.86 -3.92
C SER A 356 27.89 2.65 -2.49
N ALA A 357 27.36 3.34 -1.49
CA ALA A 357 27.75 3.18 -0.09
C ALA A 357 26.96 2.10 0.67
N LEU A 358 25.88 1.57 0.08
CA LEU A 358 24.98 0.62 0.74
C LEU A 358 25.67 -0.74 0.93
N GLU A 359 25.99 -1.10 2.21
CA GLU A 359 26.71 -2.32 2.54
C GLU A 359 25.82 -3.57 2.66
N SER A 360 24.57 -3.39 3.07
CA SER A 360 23.58 -4.44 3.23
C SER A 360 22.17 -3.89 2.99
N LEU A 361 21.27 -4.76 2.57
CA LEU A 361 19.87 -4.41 2.31
C LEU A 361 18.98 -5.59 2.70
N ASN A 362 17.99 -5.33 3.56
CA ASN A 362 17.00 -6.34 3.94
C ASN A 362 15.76 -6.19 3.06
N LEU A 363 15.51 -7.20 2.21
CA LEU A 363 14.38 -7.27 1.28
C LEU A 363 13.44 -8.45 1.60
N THR A 364 13.49 -9.00 2.80
CA THR A 364 12.70 -10.18 3.20
C THR A 364 11.19 -9.97 3.13
N ASN A 365 10.72 -8.71 3.13
CA ASN A 365 9.29 -8.38 2.98
C ASN A 365 8.88 -8.05 1.53
N PHE A 366 9.81 -8.13 0.59
CA PHE A 366 9.52 -7.79 -0.80
C PHE A 366 8.78 -8.93 -1.50
N ASN A 367 7.53 -8.68 -1.87
CA ASN A 367 6.79 -9.54 -2.80
C ASN A 367 6.98 -8.98 -4.22
N THR A 368 7.62 -9.77 -5.09
CA THR A 368 7.90 -9.36 -6.47
C THR A 368 7.04 -10.08 -7.50
N GLU A 369 6.00 -10.80 -7.07
CA GLU A 369 5.13 -11.61 -7.93
C GLU A 369 4.56 -10.85 -9.14
N ASN A 370 4.30 -9.54 -8.99
CA ASN A 370 3.71 -8.71 -10.04
C ASN A 370 4.74 -7.92 -10.85
N VAL A 371 6.02 -8.00 -10.51
CA VAL A 371 7.09 -7.24 -11.17
C VAL A 371 7.42 -7.84 -12.53
N THR A 372 7.52 -7.00 -13.57
CA THR A 372 7.83 -7.41 -14.95
C THR A 372 9.20 -6.96 -15.41
N ASP A 373 9.78 -5.92 -14.80
CA ASP A 373 11.09 -5.37 -15.13
C ASP A 373 11.92 -5.10 -13.87
N MET A 374 13.08 -5.80 -13.76
CA MET A 374 14.07 -5.64 -12.68
C MET A 374 15.40 -5.08 -13.20
N SER A 375 15.40 -4.47 -14.40
CA SER A 375 16.61 -3.92 -15.00
C SER A 375 17.24 -2.86 -14.10
N TRP A 376 18.58 -2.88 -14.00
CA TRP A 376 19.41 -1.95 -13.21
C TRP A 376 19.08 -1.87 -11.72
N MET A 377 18.29 -2.78 -11.16
CA MET A 377 17.78 -2.66 -9.78
C MET A 377 18.90 -2.43 -8.75
N PHE A 378 20.04 -3.10 -8.88
CA PHE A 378 21.21 -2.98 -8.00
C PHE A 378 22.46 -2.49 -8.75
N TYR A 379 22.31 -1.89 -9.93
CA TYR A 379 23.42 -1.36 -10.73
C TYR A 379 24.30 -0.44 -9.90
N GLY A 380 25.62 -0.73 -9.81
CA GLY A 380 26.58 0.12 -9.13
C GLY A 380 26.49 0.15 -7.59
N CYS A 381 25.78 -0.80 -6.97
CA CYS A 381 25.80 -0.98 -5.52
C CYS A 381 27.14 -1.61 -5.08
N SER A 382 28.23 -0.84 -5.27
CA SER A 382 29.60 -1.36 -5.20
C SER A 382 30.05 -1.80 -3.81
N ALA A 383 29.43 -1.28 -2.73
CA ALA A 383 29.74 -1.66 -1.35
C ALA A 383 28.92 -2.87 -0.85
N LEU A 384 27.92 -3.33 -1.61
CA LEU A 384 26.99 -4.39 -1.20
C LEU A 384 27.72 -5.73 -1.07
N LYS A 385 27.80 -6.26 0.17
CA LYS A 385 28.59 -7.45 0.52
C LYS A 385 27.80 -8.75 0.37
N SER A 386 26.51 -8.68 0.65
CA SER A 386 25.54 -9.79 0.55
C SER A 386 24.17 -9.26 0.22
N LEU A 387 23.35 -10.08 -0.40
CA LEU A 387 21.98 -9.75 -0.75
C LEU A 387 21.13 -11.02 -0.65
N ASP A 388 20.09 -10.97 0.17
CA ASP A 388 19.10 -12.03 0.31
C ASP A 388 17.94 -11.75 -0.65
N LEU A 389 17.77 -12.64 -1.64
CA LEU A 389 16.73 -12.59 -2.66
C LEU A 389 15.80 -13.80 -2.59
N THR A 390 15.79 -14.51 -1.44
CA THR A 390 15.02 -15.74 -1.28
C THR A 390 13.51 -15.54 -1.44
N ASN A 391 13.00 -14.34 -1.24
CA ASN A 391 11.59 -13.99 -1.43
C ASN A 391 11.26 -13.42 -2.82
N PHE A 392 12.24 -13.35 -3.73
CA PHE A 392 11.99 -12.82 -5.07
C PHE A 392 11.32 -13.86 -5.97
N ASN A 393 10.09 -13.61 -6.37
CA ASN A 393 9.40 -14.36 -7.41
C ASN A 393 9.58 -13.65 -8.76
N THR A 394 10.32 -14.27 -9.67
CA THR A 394 10.65 -13.69 -10.99
C THR A 394 9.85 -14.30 -12.14
N ALA A 395 8.82 -15.09 -11.87
CA ALA A 395 8.06 -15.83 -12.89
C ALA A 395 7.35 -14.93 -13.93
N LYS A 396 7.15 -13.63 -13.65
CA LYS A 396 6.58 -12.65 -14.60
C LYS A 396 7.63 -11.74 -15.23
N VAL A 397 8.89 -11.78 -14.77
CA VAL A 397 9.94 -10.88 -15.21
C VAL A 397 10.39 -11.19 -16.63
N THR A 398 10.51 -10.15 -17.47
CA THR A 398 10.97 -10.25 -18.85
C THR A 398 12.31 -9.55 -19.08
N HIS A 399 12.67 -8.60 -18.21
CA HIS A 399 13.89 -7.78 -18.32
C HIS A 399 14.69 -7.81 -17.04
N MET A 400 15.98 -8.21 -17.11
CA MET A 400 16.97 -8.20 -16.02
C MET A 400 18.30 -7.56 -16.45
N ILE A 401 18.22 -6.58 -17.39
CA ILE A 401 19.39 -5.90 -17.95
C ILE A 401 20.19 -5.22 -16.83
N HIS A 402 21.51 -5.47 -16.73
CA HIS A 402 22.41 -4.82 -15.77
C HIS A 402 21.98 -4.97 -14.29
N MET A 403 21.16 -5.96 -13.92
CA MET A 403 20.53 -6.03 -12.58
C MET A 403 21.54 -5.92 -11.44
N PHE A 404 22.71 -6.58 -11.56
CA PHE A 404 23.79 -6.55 -10.56
C PHE A 404 25.09 -5.93 -11.11
N TYR A 405 25.03 -5.20 -12.23
CA TYR A 405 26.21 -4.58 -12.83
C TYR A 405 27.03 -3.77 -11.82
N GLY A 406 28.32 -4.05 -11.68
CA GLY A 406 29.21 -3.28 -10.81
C GLY A 406 29.02 -3.49 -9.30
N CYS A 407 28.32 -4.54 -8.87
CA CYS A 407 28.26 -4.95 -7.48
C CYS A 407 29.57 -5.60 -7.05
N SER A 408 30.65 -4.79 -7.01
CA SER A 408 32.03 -5.26 -6.93
C SER A 408 32.45 -5.89 -5.59
N ALA A 409 31.70 -5.65 -4.49
CA ALA A 409 31.92 -6.26 -3.19
C ALA A 409 31.17 -7.57 -2.96
N LEU A 410 30.20 -7.91 -3.83
CA LEU A 410 29.33 -9.07 -3.69
C LEU A 410 30.12 -10.37 -3.95
N LYS A 411 30.14 -11.28 -2.94
CA LYS A 411 30.97 -12.50 -3.01
C LYS A 411 30.21 -13.71 -3.52
N SER A 412 28.96 -13.83 -3.20
CA SER A 412 28.08 -14.90 -3.64
C SER A 412 26.68 -14.39 -3.85
N LEU A 413 25.93 -15.05 -4.71
CA LEU A 413 24.54 -14.69 -4.99
C LEU A 413 23.71 -15.95 -5.08
N ASP A 414 22.64 -16.02 -4.29
CA ASP A 414 21.65 -17.09 -4.36
C ASP A 414 20.49 -16.65 -5.25
N LEU A 415 20.40 -17.26 -6.43
CA LEU A 415 19.35 -17.06 -7.43
C LEU A 415 18.51 -18.32 -7.63
N THR A 416 18.51 -19.22 -6.64
CA THR A 416 17.83 -20.52 -6.75
C THR A 416 16.32 -20.37 -6.90
N ASN A 417 15.74 -19.25 -6.45
CA ASN A 417 14.32 -18.93 -6.63
C ASN A 417 14.01 -18.20 -7.95
N PHE A 418 15.03 -17.82 -8.71
CA PHE A 418 14.82 -17.11 -9.97
C PHE A 418 14.26 -18.04 -11.03
N ASN A 419 13.04 -17.79 -11.47
CA ASN A 419 12.42 -18.42 -12.63
C ASN A 419 12.62 -17.48 -13.83
N THR A 420 13.55 -17.84 -14.73
CA THR A 420 13.90 -17.03 -15.89
C THR A 420 13.24 -17.50 -17.20
N ALA A 421 12.23 -18.36 -17.12
CA ALA A 421 11.56 -18.93 -18.30
C ALA A 421 10.90 -17.88 -19.23
N LYS A 422 10.64 -16.65 -18.73
CA LYS A 422 10.09 -15.53 -19.52
C LYS A 422 11.11 -14.44 -19.82
N VAL A 423 12.33 -14.53 -19.30
CA VAL A 423 13.34 -13.46 -19.44
C VAL A 423 13.87 -13.44 -20.88
N GLU A 424 13.78 -12.26 -21.50
CA GLU A 424 14.22 -12.02 -22.87
C GLU A 424 15.53 -11.21 -22.94
N TYR A 425 15.76 -10.33 -21.95
CA TYR A 425 16.91 -9.43 -21.90
C TYR A 425 17.65 -9.56 -20.56
N ILE A 426 18.92 -10.00 -20.63
CA ILE A 426 19.73 -10.31 -19.44
C ILE A 426 21.20 -9.85 -19.61
N ASN A 427 21.45 -8.99 -20.64
CA ASN A 427 22.79 -8.52 -20.92
C ASN A 427 23.40 -7.79 -19.72
N ASP A 428 24.74 -7.97 -19.56
CA ASP A 428 25.54 -7.36 -18.50
C ASP A 428 25.05 -7.62 -17.06
N MET A 429 24.22 -8.66 -16.82
CA MET A 429 23.56 -8.86 -15.53
C MET A 429 24.53 -8.86 -14.35
N PHE A 430 25.71 -9.49 -14.50
CA PHE A 430 26.74 -9.58 -13.48
C PHE A 430 28.03 -8.85 -13.85
N SER A 431 28.06 -8.12 -14.97
CA SER A 431 29.26 -7.44 -15.46
C SER A 431 29.84 -6.53 -14.37
N GLY A 432 31.17 -6.62 -14.14
CA GLY A 432 31.85 -5.85 -13.09
C GLY A 432 31.70 -6.37 -11.65
N CYS A 433 31.10 -7.52 -11.42
CA CYS A 433 31.02 -8.17 -10.10
C CYS A 433 32.34 -8.84 -9.75
N SER A 434 33.41 -8.04 -9.56
CA SER A 434 34.81 -8.52 -9.47
C SER A 434 35.13 -9.36 -8.24
N ALA A 435 34.31 -9.31 -7.17
CA ALA A 435 34.46 -10.17 -5.99
C ALA A 435 33.66 -11.47 -6.06
N LEU A 436 32.79 -11.62 -7.06
CA LEU A 436 31.83 -12.74 -7.14
C LEU A 436 32.54 -14.07 -7.43
N THR A 437 32.39 -15.02 -6.51
CA THR A 437 33.00 -16.35 -6.60
C THR A 437 32.02 -17.45 -6.96
N THR A 438 30.73 -17.25 -6.61
CA THR A 438 29.72 -18.31 -6.75
C THR A 438 28.36 -17.69 -7.01
N ILE A 439 27.63 -18.25 -7.99
CA ILE A 439 26.22 -17.96 -8.25
C ILE A 439 25.45 -19.27 -8.14
N TYR A 440 24.57 -19.36 -7.15
CA TYR A 440 23.73 -20.55 -6.93
C TYR A 440 22.45 -20.41 -7.72
N VAL A 441 22.06 -21.48 -8.43
CA VAL A 441 20.83 -21.54 -9.23
C VAL A 441 20.12 -22.87 -9.07
N SER A 442 18.80 -22.89 -9.31
CA SER A 442 18.03 -24.13 -9.54
C SER A 442 17.84 -24.38 -11.04
N ASP A 443 17.12 -25.42 -11.36
CA ASP A 443 16.69 -25.78 -12.73
C ASP A 443 15.69 -24.76 -13.32
N LYS A 444 15.08 -23.90 -12.49
CA LYS A 444 14.22 -22.79 -12.94
C LYS A 444 15.00 -21.66 -13.63
N PHE A 445 16.32 -21.57 -13.43
CA PHE A 445 17.16 -20.59 -14.13
C PHE A 445 17.53 -21.10 -15.53
N VAL A 446 16.78 -20.68 -16.52
CA VAL A 446 16.93 -21.09 -17.91
C VAL A 446 17.15 -19.89 -18.84
N THR A 447 17.87 -20.11 -19.95
CA THR A 447 18.17 -19.05 -20.94
C THR A 447 17.46 -19.26 -22.28
N THR A 448 16.47 -20.12 -22.33
CA THR A 448 15.80 -20.57 -23.56
C THR A 448 15.09 -19.48 -24.34
N LYS A 449 14.63 -18.39 -23.66
CA LYS A 449 13.98 -17.24 -24.30
C LYS A 449 14.85 -16.01 -24.41
N VAL A 450 16.11 -16.07 -23.96
CA VAL A 450 17.01 -14.92 -23.99
C VAL A 450 17.30 -14.51 -25.43
N ILE A 451 16.98 -13.26 -25.75
CA ILE A 451 17.22 -12.59 -27.04
C ILE A 451 18.56 -11.85 -27.00
N ASN A 452 18.86 -11.19 -25.88
CA ASN A 452 20.13 -10.51 -25.65
C ASN A 452 20.66 -10.81 -24.24
N GLY A 453 21.85 -11.40 -24.19
CA GLY A 453 22.58 -11.74 -22.96
C GLY A 453 24.09 -11.51 -23.12
N SER A 454 24.50 -10.54 -23.97
CA SER A 454 25.91 -10.18 -24.16
C SER A 454 26.53 -9.70 -22.83
N ASP A 455 27.82 -9.92 -22.68
CA ASP A 455 28.68 -9.37 -21.63
C ASP A 455 28.22 -9.67 -20.19
N MET A 456 27.36 -10.70 -20.02
CA MET A 456 26.70 -11.06 -18.74
C MET A 456 27.70 -11.23 -17.59
N PHE A 457 28.90 -11.76 -17.86
CA PHE A 457 29.93 -12.08 -16.87
C PHE A 457 31.21 -11.25 -17.03
N THR A 458 31.25 -10.23 -17.88
CA THR A 458 32.44 -9.42 -18.12
C THR A 458 33.00 -8.86 -16.81
N GLY A 459 34.30 -9.07 -16.51
CA GLY A 459 34.93 -8.61 -15.26
C GLY A 459 34.58 -9.41 -13.99
N CYS A 460 33.95 -10.60 -14.11
CA CYS A 460 33.70 -11.49 -12.98
C CYS A 460 34.90 -12.42 -12.72
N GLU A 461 36.09 -11.86 -12.58
CA GLU A 461 37.39 -12.56 -12.59
C GLU A 461 37.54 -13.65 -11.53
N LYS A 462 36.74 -13.63 -10.46
CA LYS A 462 36.79 -14.63 -9.39
C LYS A 462 35.84 -15.80 -9.55
N LEU A 463 34.98 -15.80 -10.55
CA LEU A 463 34.15 -16.96 -10.86
C LEU A 463 35.05 -18.14 -11.28
N LYS A 464 34.72 -19.33 -10.80
CA LYS A 464 35.49 -20.53 -11.11
C LYS A 464 35.49 -20.79 -12.63
N GLY A 465 36.69 -20.82 -13.20
CA GLY A 465 36.86 -21.07 -14.65
C GLY A 465 36.66 -19.82 -15.53
N TYR A 466 36.59 -18.61 -14.94
CA TYR A 466 36.41 -17.37 -15.69
C TYR A 466 37.43 -17.21 -16.83
N ASN A 467 36.93 -16.73 -17.96
CA ASN A 467 37.71 -16.47 -19.17
C ASN A 467 37.08 -15.28 -19.91
N ASP A 468 37.92 -14.27 -20.27
CA ASP A 468 37.48 -13.06 -20.98
C ASP A 468 36.82 -13.31 -22.36
N SER A 469 37.02 -14.50 -22.94
CA SER A 469 36.33 -14.90 -24.17
C SER A 469 35.01 -15.65 -23.95
N LYS A 470 34.59 -15.85 -22.69
CA LYS A 470 33.42 -16.61 -22.28
C LYS A 470 32.53 -15.75 -21.34
N THR A 471 32.02 -14.64 -21.85
CA THR A 471 31.35 -13.63 -21.02
C THR A 471 29.83 -13.51 -21.24
N ASP A 472 29.31 -14.16 -22.27
CA ASP A 472 27.89 -14.09 -22.61
C ASP A 472 27.00 -15.09 -21.86
N TYR A 473 25.69 -15.01 -22.05
CA TYR A 473 24.67 -15.83 -21.37
C TYR A 473 24.76 -17.35 -21.69
N THR A 474 25.51 -17.77 -22.72
CA THR A 474 25.66 -19.19 -23.03
C THR A 474 26.43 -19.91 -21.93
N TYR A 475 27.21 -19.19 -21.12
CA TYR A 475 27.91 -19.70 -19.93
C TYR A 475 27.07 -19.60 -18.63
N ALA A 476 25.83 -19.11 -18.71
CA ALA A 476 24.86 -19.10 -17.63
C ALA A 476 24.21 -20.50 -17.46
N ASN A 477 25.02 -21.48 -17.13
CA ASN A 477 24.62 -22.88 -16.95
C ASN A 477 25.54 -23.60 -15.95
N CYS A 478 25.10 -24.79 -15.51
CA CYS A 478 25.81 -25.63 -14.55
C CYS A 478 26.73 -26.68 -15.23
N GLY A 479 26.97 -26.58 -16.52
CA GLY A 479 27.86 -27.46 -17.27
C GLY A 479 29.35 -27.25 -16.96
N PRO A 480 30.25 -28.08 -17.56
CA PRO A 480 31.69 -28.01 -17.29
C PRO A 480 32.34 -26.66 -17.58
N ASP A 481 31.78 -25.91 -18.53
CA ASP A 481 32.23 -24.57 -18.93
C ASP A 481 31.34 -23.45 -18.38
N GLY A 482 30.29 -23.81 -17.63
CA GLY A 482 29.34 -22.85 -17.05
C GLY A 482 29.82 -22.26 -15.74
N TYR A 483 29.29 -21.06 -15.40
CA TYR A 483 29.66 -20.33 -14.19
C TYR A 483 28.70 -20.55 -13.01
N PHE A 484 27.62 -21.28 -13.21
CA PHE A 484 26.62 -21.50 -12.17
C PHE A 484 26.90 -22.76 -11.33
N THR A 485 26.52 -22.68 -10.07
CA THR A 485 26.56 -23.81 -9.13
C THR A 485 25.13 -24.29 -8.89
N PRO A 486 24.79 -25.54 -9.28
CA PRO A 486 23.43 -26.04 -9.11
C PRO A 486 23.11 -26.28 -7.64
N VAL A 487 21.85 -26.04 -7.28
CA VAL A 487 21.27 -26.42 -5.98
C VAL A 487 20.04 -27.27 -6.26
N PHE A 488 19.92 -28.34 -5.52
CA PHE A 488 18.85 -29.33 -5.67
C PHE A 488 17.97 -29.35 -4.42
N ASP A 489 16.64 -29.35 -4.62
CA ASP A 489 15.65 -29.63 -3.60
C ASP A 489 15.16 -31.07 -3.80
N TYR A 490 15.29 -31.91 -2.77
CA TYR A 490 15.04 -33.34 -2.90
C TYR A 490 14.56 -33.98 -1.60
N ALA A 491 14.01 -35.19 -1.69
CA ALA A 491 13.68 -36.03 -0.55
C ALA A 491 14.50 -37.32 -0.53
N GLU A 492 14.97 -37.72 0.64
CA GLU A 492 15.68 -38.97 0.88
C GLU A 492 14.87 -39.88 1.77
N PHE A 493 14.69 -41.16 1.40
CA PHE A 493 14.03 -42.14 2.24
C PHE A 493 15.02 -43.14 2.81
N ASP A 494 15.09 -43.24 4.13
CA ASP A 494 15.87 -44.26 4.83
C ASP A 494 14.99 -45.43 5.22
N ASN A 495 15.11 -46.52 4.49
CA ASN A 495 14.39 -47.79 4.71
C ASN A 495 14.64 -48.39 6.12
N ALA A 496 15.80 -48.13 6.74
CA ALA A 496 16.13 -48.75 8.04
C ALA A 496 15.35 -48.08 9.19
N THR A 497 15.08 -46.79 9.07
CA THR A 497 14.38 -45.99 10.08
C THR A 497 12.95 -45.64 9.69
N GLY A 498 12.55 -45.82 8.44
CA GLY A 498 11.27 -45.39 7.89
C GLY A 498 11.15 -43.84 7.83
N THR A 499 12.29 -43.15 7.71
CA THR A 499 12.33 -41.67 7.74
C THR A 499 12.44 -41.08 6.34
N LEU A 500 11.52 -40.20 5.98
CA LEU A 500 11.61 -39.39 4.76
C LEU A 500 12.17 -38.01 5.16
N THR A 501 13.32 -37.64 4.60
CA THR A 501 13.98 -36.35 4.91
C THR A 501 14.03 -35.44 3.70
N PHE A 502 13.49 -34.24 3.82
CA PHE A 502 13.57 -33.20 2.79
C PHE A 502 14.84 -32.34 2.99
N ARG A 503 15.60 -32.13 1.93
CA ARG A 503 16.88 -31.41 1.95
C ARG A 503 17.06 -30.51 0.75
N ARG A 504 17.93 -29.52 0.94
CA ARG A 504 18.46 -28.68 -0.12
C ARG A 504 19.99 -28.75 -0.10
N GLY A 505 20.61 -28.99 -1.25
CA GLY A 505 22.06 -29.17 -1.29
C GLY A 505 22.70 -29.00 -2.66
N LEU A 506 24.04 -28.88 -2.69
CA LEU A 506 24.84 -28.71 -3.91
C LEU A 506 25.00 -30.00 -4.71
N SER A 507 24.55 -31.12 -4.20
CA SER A 507 24.51 -32.42 -4.87
C SER A 507 23.30 -33.17 -4.37
N LYS A 508 22.62 -33.86 -5.27
CA LYS A 508 21.54 -34.81 -4.97
C LYS A 508 22.09 -36.24 -5.03
N PRO A 509 21.90 -37.04 -3.97
CA PRO A 509 22.21 -38.48 -4.03
C PRO A 509 21.44 -39.16 -5.15
N GLU A 510 22.05 -40.24 -5.74
CA GLU A 510 21.44 -40.94 -6.86
C GLU A 510 20.09 -41.60 -6.51
N GLU A 511 19.93 -42.02 -5.25
CA GLU A 511 18.70 -42.64 -4.74
C GLU A 511 17.68 -41.62 -4.21
N ALA A 512 18.00 -40.34 -4.19
CA ALA A 512 17.10 -39.30 -3.70
C ALA A 512 16.05 -38.93 -4.78
N TYR A 513 14.86 -38.57 -4.31
CA TYR A 513 13.70 -38.23 -5.11
C TYR A 513 13.65 -36.74 -5.44
N ASP A 514 13.28 -36.39 -6.66
CA ASP A 514 12.90 -35.04 -7.03
C ASP A 514 11.52 -34.70 -6.45
N LEU A 515 11.29 -33.39 -6.17
CA LEU A 515 9.98 -32.90 -5.76
C LEU A 515 9.01 -32.99 -6.94
N ASN A 516 7.72 -33.20 -6.65
CA ASN A 516 6.68 -33.21 -7.68
C ASN A 516 6.20 -31.81 -8.06
N GLU A 517 5.59 -31.72 -9.22
CA GLU A 517 4.95 -30.50 -9.72
C GLU A 517 3.46 -30.73 -10.00
N GLY A 518 2.65 -29.68 -9.81
CA GLY A 518 1.22 -29.68 -10.11
C GLY A 518 0.44 -30.70 -9.29
N ALA A 519 -0.35 -31.54 -9.95
CA ALA A 519 -1.19 -32.58 -9.33
C ALA A 519 -0.56 -33.99 -9.35
N ASN A 520 0.69 -34.12 -9.78
CA ASN A 520 1.37 -35.41 -9.85
C ASN A 520 1.63 -35.98 -8.46
N ALA A 521 1.61 -37.30 -8.31
CA ALA A 521 2.09 -37.94 -7.10
C ALA A 521 3.63 -37.82 -6.99
N PRO A 522 4.18 -37.66 -5.77
CA PRO A 522 5.62 -37.58 -5.57
C PRO A 522 6.30 -38.93 -5.88
N ALA A 523 7.57 -38.87 -6.26
CA ALA A 523 8.33 -40.03 -6.65
C ALA A 523 8.54 -41.05 -5.50
N TRP A 524 8.37 -40.64 -4.24
CA TRP A 524 8.42 -41.51 -3.05
C TRP A 524 7.07 -42.13 -2.69
N SER A 525 6.00 -41.97 -3.45
CA SER A 525 4.66 -42.48 -3.14
C SER A 525 4.62 -44.00 -2.96
N ASP A 526 5.47 -44.74 -3.63
CA ASP A 526 5.59 -46.21 -3.45
C ASP A 526 6.12 -46.61 -2.05
N GLN A 527 6.69 -45.66 -1.30
CA GLN A 527 7.19 -45.87 0.07
C GLN A 527 6.19 -45.40 1.14
N SER A 528 5.05 -44.87 0.77
CA SER A 528 4.09 -44.21 1.71
C SER A 528 3.80 -45.04 2.97
N THR A 529 3.50 -46.33 2.83
CA THR A 529 3.21 -47.24 3.97
C THR A 529 4.45 -47.57 4.82
N ASN A 530 5.65 -47.28 4.34
CA ASN A 530 6.90 -47.45 5.08
C ASN A 530 7.35 -46.21 5.83
N ILE A 531 6.76 -45.02 5.49
CA ILE A 531 7.12 -43.75 6.11
C ILE A 531 6.40 -43.65 7.46
N ASN A 532 7.22 -43.62 8.53
CA ASN A 532 6.70 -43.42 9.91
C ASN A 532 7.12 -42.06 10.49
N LYS A 533 8.12 -41.40 9.90
CA LYS A 533 8.64 -40.11 10.29
C LYS A 533 8.98 -39.28 9.07
N VAL A 534 8.70 -37.99 9.14
CA VAL A 534 9.11 -36.96 8.17
C VAL A 534 10.01 -35.94 8.85
N VAL A 535 11.06 -35.50 8.17
CA VAL A 535 11.98 -34.45 8.65
C VAL A 535 12.18 -33.42 7.54
N PHE A 536 11.88 -32.17 7.83
CA PHE A 536 12.30 -31.05 7.00
C PHE A 536 13.62 -30.52 7.58
N ASP A 537 14.74 -30.85 6.96
CA ASP A 537 16.07 -30.38 7.40
C ASP A 537 16.15 -28.85 7.29
N ALA A 538 16.95 -28.21 8.15
CA ALA A 538 17.09 -26.74 8.13
C ALA A 538 17.58 -26.19 6.78
N SER A 539 18.31 -27.01 5.97
CA SER A 539 18.68 -26.63 4.60
C SER A 539 17.49 -26.42 3.67
N PHE A 540 16.35 -27.07 3.97
CA PHE A 540 15.14 -26.98 3.15
C PHE A 540 14.37 -25.67 3.32
N ALA A 541 14.69 -24.85 4.33
CA ALA A 541 14.01 -23.58 4.60
C ALA A 541 14.01 -22.58 3.41
N ASN A 542 15.00 -22.71 2.53
CA ASN A 542 15.10 -21.90 1.31
C ASN A 542 14.54 -22.59 0.05
N ALA A 543 14.01 -23.81 0.17
CA ALA A 543 13.29 -24.44 -0.93
C ALA A 543 11.94 -23.74 -1.18
N ARG A 544 11.51 -23.74 -2.42
CA ARG A 544 10.22 -23.14 -2.83
C ARG A 544 9.47 -24.15 -3.72
N PRO A 545 8.88 -25.18 -3.13
CA PRO A 545 8.06 -26.11 -3.89
C PRO A 545 6.82 -25.38 -4.46
N THR A 546 6.43 -25.74 -5.67
CA THR A 546 5.22 -25.21 -6.30
C THR A 546 4.00 -26.08 -6.03
N SER A 547 4.22 -27.29 -5.52
CA SER A 547 3.17 -28.24 -5.18
C SER A 547 3.58 -29.07 -3.96
N CYS A 548 2.62 -29.26 -3.04
CA CYS A 548 2.70 -30.26 -1.96
C CYS A 548 1.63 -31.35 -2.15
N CYS A 549 1.05 -31.43 -3.37
CA CYS A 549 0.02 -32.41 -3.68
C CYS A 549 0.49 -33.84 -3.42
N LYS A 550 -0.27 -34.57 -2.60
CA LYS A 550 -0.03 -35.99 -2.27
C LYS A 550 1.31 -36.29 -1.58
N TRP A 551 1.98 -35.31 -0.97
CA TRP A 551 3.31 -35.54 -0.37
C TRP A 551 3.32 -36.69 0.66
N PHE A 552 2.26 -36.81 1.44
CA PHE A 552 2.11 -37.85 2.46
C PHE A 552 0.84 -38.71 2.25
N ASP A 553 0.33 -38.73 1.01
CA ASP A 553 -0.82 -39.61 0.63
C ASP A 553 -0.52 -41.07 0.91
N GLY A 554 -1.36 -41.70 1.74
CA GLY A 554 -1.22 -43.08 2.14
C GLY A 554 -0.09 -43.38 3.13
N CYS A 555 0.49 -42.34 3.78
CA CYS A 555 1.47 -42.55 4.85
C CYS A 555 0.77 -43.01 6.14
N THR A 556 0.18 -44.21 6.10
CA THR A 556 -0.69 -44.75 7.16
C THR A 556 -0.02 -44.90 8.52
N ASN A 557 1.32 -45.06 8.55
CA ASN A 557 2.14 -45.23 9.73
C ASN A 557 2.87 -43.96 10.16
N LEU A 558 2.56 -42.81 9.56
CA LEU A 558 3.21 -41.52 9.87
C LEU A 558 2.73 -41.03 11.23
N THR A 559 3.67 -40.94 12.18
CA THR A 559 3.37 -40.50 13.56
C THR A 559 4.01 -39.17 13.91
N GLN A 560 5.06 -38.74 13.18
CA GLN A 560 5.87 -37.58 13.52
C GLN A 560 6.34 -36.82 12.29
N ILE A 561 6.19 -35.48 12.36
CA ILE A 561 6.78 -34.54 11.40
C ILE A 561 7.65 -33.58 12.19
N GLU A 562 8.95 -33.51 11.86
CA GLU A 562 9.91 -32.61 12.49
C GLU A 562 10.36 -31.54 11.51
N GLY A 563 10.57 -30.30 12.01
CA GLY A 563 11.09 -29.20 11.20
C GLY A 563 10.10 -28.68 10.16
N ILE A 564 8.78 -28.86 10.36
CA ILE A 564 7.77 -28.44 9.38
C ILE A 564 7.82 -26.93 9.13
N GLU A 565 8.36 -26.15 10.07
CA GLU A 565 8.66 -24.73 9.93
C GLU A 565 9.69 -24.42 8.84
N ASN A 566 10.47 -25.41 8.40
CA ASN A 566 11.40 -25.32 7.28
C ASN A 566 10.75 -25.57 5.92
N LEU A 567 9.46 -25.93 5.87
CA LEU A 567 8.69 -26.01 4.62
C LEU A 567 8.09 -24.63 4.31
N ASN A 568 8.67 -23.96 3.33
CA ASN A 568 8.11 -22.71 2.82
C ASN A 568 7.08 -23.01 1.72
N THR A 569 5.83 -22.58 1.95
CA THR A 569 4.71 -22.87 1.04
C THR A 569 4.27 -21.66 0.21
N GLU A 570 5.03 -20.56 0.21
CA GLU A 570 4.69 -19.31 -0.48
C GLU A 570 4.37 -19.49 -1.98
N GLU A 571 5.08 -20.39 -2.67
CA GLU A 571 4.85 -20.68 -4.11
C GLU A 571 3.90 -21.85 -4.35
N VAL A 572 3.39 -22.50 -3.31
CA VAL A 572 2.53 -23.68 -3.47
C VAL A 572 1.15 -23.27 -3.99
N THR A 573 0.74 -23.88 -5.09
CA THR A 573 -0.60 -23.68 -5.69
C THR A 573 -1.54 -24.85 -5.46
N ASN A 574 -1.00 -26.04 -5.09
CA ASN A 574 -1.78 -27.25 -4.90
C ASN A 574 -1.33 -28.01 -3.64
N MET A 575 -2.26 -28.18 -2.69
CA MET A 575 -2.09 -28.97 -1.47
C MET A 575 -3.08 -30.16 -1.40
N GLY A 576 -3.71 -30.47 -2.52
CA GLY A 576 -4.71 -31.56 -2.57
C GLY A 576 -4.12 -32.90 -2.10
N SER A 577 -4.85 -33.61 -1.27
CA SER A 577 -4.50 -34.93 -0.69
C SER A 577 -3.16 -34.95 0.08
N MET A 578 -2.63 -33.77 0.55
CA MET A 578 -1.29 -33.71 1.14
C MET A 578 -1.11 -34.67 2.32
N PHE A 579 -2.10 -34.83 3.17
CA PHE A 579 -2.11 -35.73 4.33
C PHE A 579 -3.21 -36.80 4.24
N TYR A 580 -3.61 -37.17 3.03
CA TYR A 580 -4.64 -38.20 2.81
C TYR A 580 -4.23 -39.53 3.44
N ALA A 581 -5.12 -40.13 4.24
CA ALA A 581 -4.91 -41.42 4.94
C ALA A 581 -3.67 -41.49 5.84
N CYS A 582 -3.30 -40.37 6.47
CA CYS A 582 -2.31 -40.37 7.55
C CYS A 582 -2.97 -40.82 8.87
N TYR A 583 -3.23 -42.14 9.00
CA TYR A 583 -4.08 -42.73 10.06
C TYR A 583 -3.54 -42.45 11.46
N ASP A 584 -2.23 -42.62 11.67
CA ASP A 584 -1.58 -42.59 12.98
C ASP A 584 -1.12 -41.17 13.40
N LEU A 585 -1.36 -40.15 12.57
CA LEU A 585 -0.97 -38.78 12.89
C LEU A 585 -1.91 -38.17 13.91
N THR A 586 -1.39 -37.81 15.11
CA THR A 586 -2.23 -37.39 16.25
C THR A 586 -2.38 -35.88 16.39
N GLN A 587 -1.42 -35.12 15.91
CA GLN A 587 -1.42 -33.64 15.95
C GLN A 587 -0.67 -33.07 14.75
N LEU A 588 -1.11 -31.90 14.29
CA LEU A 588 -0.47 -31.19 13.19
C LEU A 588 -0.64 -29.68 13.36
N ASP A 589 0.48 -28.97 13.40
CA ASP A 589 0.50 -27.50 13.43
C ASP A 589 1.04 -26.98 12.10
N LEU A 590 0.16 -26.32 11.33
CA LEU A 590 0.45 -25.72 10.04
C LEU A 590 0.38 -24.18 10.09
N SER A 591 0.55 -23.58 11.27
CA SER A 591 0.48 -22.14 11.45
C SER A 591 1.60 -21.36 10.71
N ASN A 592 2.66 -22.06 10.26
CA ASN A 592 3.72 -21.49 9.42
C ASN A 592 3.41 -21.52 7.91
N PHE A 593 2.32 -22.19 7.47
CA PHE A 593 2.02 -22.30 6.04
C PHE A 593 1.49 -20.98 5.49
N ASP A 594 2.11 -20.49 4.44
CA ASP A 594 1.56 -19.44 3.58
C ASP A 594 0.72 -20.11 2.47
N THR A 595 -0.57 -19.87 2.49
CA THR A 595 -1.52 -20.49 1.55
C THR A 595 -2.15 -19.48 0.59
N GLN A 596 -1.66 -18.22 0.55
CA GLN A 596 -2.20 -17.16 -0.30
C GLN A 596 -2.26 -17.50 -1.80
N ASN A 597 -1.44 -18.46 -2.26
CA ASN A 597 -1.38 -18.89 -3.67
C ASN A 597 -2.06 -20.22 -3.93
N VAL A 598 -2.60 -20.89 -2.91
CA VAL A 598 -3.21 -22.20 -3.04
C VAL A 598 -4.58 -22.10 -3.70
N GLU A 599 -4.77 -22.86 -4.79
CA GLU A 599 -6.04 -22.94 -5.53
C GLU A 599 -6.82 -24.24 -5.24
N ASN A 600 -6.13 -25.29 -4.76
CA ASN A 600 -6.71 -26.62 -4.48
C ASN A 600 -6.29 -27.11 -3.08
N MET A 601 -7.27 -27.38 -2.22
CA MET A 601 -7.14 -28.02 -0.91
C MET A 601 -8.03 -29.25 -0.74
N SER A 602 -8.51 -29.84 -1.88
CA SER A 602 -9.36 -31.04 -1.85
C SER A 602 -8.66 -32.21 -1.18
N ASP A 603 -9.40 -33.03 -0.45
CA ASP A 603 -8.93 -34.27 0.18
C ASP A 603 -7.76 -34.10 1.18
N MET A 604 -7.42 -32.84 1.58
CA MET A 604 -6.12 -32.57 2.24
C MET A 604 -5.89 -33.39 3.51
N PHE A 605 -6.94 -33.68 4.30
CA PHE A 605 -6.86 -34.45 5.55
C PHE A 605 -7.82 -35.65 5.59
N VAL A 606 -8.21 -36.18 4.42
CA VAL A 606 -9.10 -37.33 4.37
C VAL A 606 -8.55 -38.50 5.20
N SER A 607 -9.40 -39.05 6.05
CA SER A 607 -9.09 -40.23 6.86
C SER A 607 -7.85 -40.08 7.77
N CYS A 608 -7.61 -38.90 8.33
CA CYS A 608 -6.68 -38.74 9.44
C CYS A 608 -7.36 -39.23 10.75
N LEU A 609 -7.33 -40.58 10.95
CA LEU A 609 -8.19 -41.23 11.93
C LEU A 609 -7.90 -40.84 13.39
N ASP A 610 -6.62 -40.69 13.73
CA ASP A 610 -6.17 -40.41 15.11
C ASP A 610 -5.90 -38.90 15.33
N LEU A 611 -6.17 -38.03 14.34
CA LEU A 611 -5.87 -36.60 14.43
C LEU A 611 -6.79 -35.89 15.42
N LYS A 612 -6.25 -35.47 16.57
CA LYS A 612 -6.97 -34.81 17.68
C LYS A 612 -6.85 -33.30 17.65
N SER A 613 -5.71 -32.80 17.15
CA SER A 613 -5.39 -31.37 17.09
C SER A 613 -4.83 -30.98 15.74
N LEU A 614 -5.48 -30.02 15.11
CA LEU A 614 -5.09 -29.45 13.82
C LEU A 614 -5.14 -27.93 13.91
N ASN A 615 -4.01 -27.27 13.63
CA ASN A 615 -3.93 -25.81 13.57
C ASN A 615 -3.81 -25.34 12.13
N VAL A 616 -4.87 -24.74 11.61
CA VAL A 616 -4.99 -24.12 10.28
C VAL A 616 -5.40 -22.65 10.38
N SER A 617 -5.19 -22.02 11.55
CA SER A 617 -5.64 -20.66 11.83
C SER A 617 -4.99 -19.58 10.95
N ASN A 618 -3.91 -19.92 10.23
CA ASN A 618 -3.18 -19.00 9.35
C ASN A 618 -3.54 -19.19 7.86
N PHE A 619 -4.43 -20.11 7.53
CA PHE A 619 -4.76 -20.39 6.12
C PHE A 619 -5.48 -19.21 5.49
N ASP A 620 -4.88 -18.63 4.43
CA ASP A 620 -5.55 -17.76 3.48
C ASP A 620 -6.16 -18.62 2.37
N THR A 621 -7.47 -18.65 2.28
CA THR A 621 -8.20 -19.48 1.32
C THR A 621 -8.86 -18.68 0.19
N GLN A 622 -8.52 -17.39 0.04
CA GLN A 622 -9.15 -16.49 -0.93
C GLN A 622 -9.08 -17.01 -2.38
N LYS A 623 -8.00 -17.73 -2.75
CA LYS A 623 -7.84 -18.28 -4.12
C LYS A 623 -8.36 -19.71 -4.27
N VAL A 624 -8.73 -20.38 -3.18
CA VAL A 624 -9.16 -21.78 -3.21
C VAL A 624 -10.50 -21.93 -3.92
N LYS A 625 -10.57 -22.86 -4.85
CA LYS A 625 -11.77 -23.18 -5.64
C LYS A 625 -12.40 -24.49 -5.24
N ASP A 626 -11.61 -25.40 -4.69
CA ASP A 626 -12.02 -26.77 -4.37
C ASP A 626 -11.60 -27.12 -2.93
N MET A 627 -12.59 -27.39 -2.08
CA MET A 627 -12.46 -27.83 -0.69
C MET A 627 -13.21 -29.14 -0.43
N ASN A 628 -13.54 -29.90 -1.50
CA ASN A 628 -14.26 -31.15 -1.33
C ASN A 628 -13.45 -32.12 -0.47
N GLU A 629 -14.13 -32.83 0.43
CA GLU A 629 -13.55 -33.86 1.31
C GLU A 629 -12.39 -33.37 2.22
N MET A 630 -12.14 -32.04 2.34
CA MET A 630 -10.93 -31.53 3.02
C MET A 630 -10.69 -32.12 4.41
N PHE A 631 -11.74 -32.35 5.20
CA PHE A 631 -11.68 -32.98 6.55
C PHE A 631 -12.50 -34.27 6.63
N TYR A 632 -12.75 -34.94 5.50
CA TYR A 632 -13.57 -36.14 5.45
C TYR A 632 -12.95 -37.26 6.29
N HIS A 633 -13.78 -37.88 7.15
CA HIS A 633 -13.40 -39.02 7.99
C HIS A 633 -12.21 -38.73 8.92
N CYS A 634 -12.29 -37.62 9.68
CA CYS A 634 -11.42 -37.28 10.80
C CYS A 634 -12.16 -37.49 12.13
N PRO A 635 -12.43 -38.76 12.56
CA PRO A 635 -13.32 -39.05 13.66
C PRO A 635 -12.83 -38.53 15.02
N SER A 636 -11.52 -38.46 15.26
CA SER A 636 -10.92 -38.06 16.53
C SER A 636 -10.78 -36.54 16.71
N LEU A 637 -11.14 -35.73 15.70
CA LEU A 637 -11.01 -34.28 15.72
C LEU A 637 -12.14 -33.68 16.60
N THR A 638 -11.80 -33.16 17.78
CA THR A 638 -12.80 -32.64 18.75
C THR A 638 -13.13 -31.16 18.54
N SER A 639 -12.24 -30.39 17.94
CA SER A 639 -12.40 -28.97 17.61
C SER A 639 -11.62 -28.63 16.35
N LEU A 640 -12.14 -27.69 15.58
CA LEU A 640 -11.49 -27.18 14.35
C LEU A 640 -11.84 -25.70 14.19
N ASP A 641 -10.82 -24.86 14.08
CA ASP A 641 -11.00 -23.44 13.81
C ASP A 641 -10.78 -23.14 12.32
N VAL A 642 -11.86 -22.83 11.62
CA VAL A 642 -11.92 -22.41 10.21
C VAL A 642 -12.55 -21.02 10.10
N SER A 643 -12.56 -20.25 11.18
CA SER A 643 -13.23 -18.95 11.25
C SER A 643 -12.57 -17.89 10.36
N ASN A 644 -11.34 -18.10 9.91
CA ASN A 644 -10.61 -17.23 8.96
C ASN A 644 -10.72 -17.65 7.50
N PHE A 645 -11.38 -18.79 7.18
CA PHE A 645 -11.53 -19.24 5.79
C PHE A 645 -12.39 -18.27 4.97
N ASP A 646 -11.84 -17.74 3.88
CA ASP A 646 -12.58 -17.03 2.84
C ASP A 646 -13.00 -18.01 1.76
N THR A 647 -14.30 -18.23 1.62
CA THR A 647 -14.85 -19.24 0.70
C THR A 647 -15.56 -18.63 -0.51
N GLN A 648 -15.38 -17.32 -0.76
CA GLN A 648 -16.10 -16.60 -1.82
C GLN A 648 -15.90 -17.16 -3.24
N ASN A 649 -14.79 -17.91 -3.47
CA ASN A 649 -14.43 -18.49 -4.76
C ASN A 649 -14.60 -20.02 -4.80
N VAL A 650 -15.05 -20.65 -3.70
CA VAL A 650 -15.19 -22.10 -3.61
C VAL A 650 -16.45 -22.56 -4.34
N GLU A 651 -16.32 -23.56 -5.20
CA GLU A 651 -17.39 -24.15 -5.99
C GLU A 651 -17.87 -25.51 -5.44
N ASP A 652 -16.98 -26.30 -4.80
CA ASP A 652 -17.30 -27.61 -4.23
C ASP A 652 -16.88 -27.71 -2.76
N MET A 653 -17.87 -28.03 -1.89
CA MET A 653 -17.71 -28.28 -0.46
C MET A 653 -18.30 -29.65 -0.06
N SER A 654 -18.48 -30.55 -1.05
CA SER A 654 -19.05 -31.87 -0.77
C SER A 654 -18.18 -32.64 0.21
N TYR A 655 -18.80 -33.35 1.14
CA TYR A 655 -18.18 -34.16 2.19
C TYR A 655 -17.19 -33.41 3.12
N MET A 656 -17.05 -32.10 3.05
CA MET A 656 -15.97 -31.34 3.69
C MET A 656 -15.78 -31.67 5.18
N PHE A 657 -16.85 -31.83 5.95
CA PHE A 657 -16.84 -32.18 7.38
C PHE A 657 -17.56 -33.51 7.65
N SER A 658 -17.67 -34.37 6.67
CA SER A 658 -18.36 -35.63 6.79
C SER A 658 -17.57 -36.62 7.65
N SER A 659 -18.28 -37.39 8.49
CA SER A 659 -17.69 -38.40 9.39
C SER A 659 -16.68 -37.85 10.42
N CYS A 660 -16.77 -36.60 10.80
CA CYS A 660 -16.03 -36.02 11.91
C CYS A 660 -16.80 -36.29 13.21
N SER A 661 -16.80 -37.53 13.69
CA SER A 661 -17.73 -38.03 14.71
C SER A 661 -17.56 -37.42 16.09
N ASP A 662 -16.38 -36.90 16.47
CA ASP A 662 -16.11 -36.28 17.77
C ASP A 662 -16.22 -34.76 17.75
N LEU A 663 -16.40 -34.15 16.55
CA LEU A 663 -16.50 -32.69 16.39
C LEU A 663 -17.84 -32.19 16.96
N THR A 664 -17.79 -31.27 17.93
CA THR A 664 -19.00 -30.87 18.68
C THR A 664 -19.62 -29.56 18.19
N SER A 665 -18.85 -28.69 17.57
CA SER A 665 -19.32 -27.43 16.99
C SER A 665 -18.42 -26.95 15.85
N LEU A 666 -18.99 -26.18 14.92
CA LEU A 666 -18.29 -25.51 13.83
C LEU A 666 -18.70 -24.06 13.73
N ASP A 667 -17.72 -23.18 13.49
CA ASP A 667 -17.97 -21.80 13.15
C ASP A 667 -17.70 -21.55 11.65
N LEU A 668 -18.78 -21.43 10.90
CA LEU A 668 -18.80 -21.12 9.48
C LEU A 668 -19.34 -19.71 9.22
N SER A 669 -19.23 -18.81 10.22
CA SER A 669 -19.82 -17.47 10.12
C SER A 669 -19.14 -16.59 9.04
N ASN A 670 -17.89 -16.91 8.67
CA ASN A 670 -17.19 -16.25 7.57
C ASN A 670 -17.43 -16.89 6.20
N PHE A 671 -18.01 -18.08 6.12
CA PHE A 671 -18.24 -18.76 4.84
C PHE A 671 -19.20 -17.96 3.96
N ASP A 672 -18.73 -17.52 2.82
CA ASP A 672 -19.51 -16.96 1.71
C ASP A 672 -19.73 -18.07 0.67
N THR A 673 -20.95 -18.62 0.65
CA THR A 673 -21.27 -19.79 -0.18
C THR A 673 -22.03 -19.45 -1.46
N LYS A 674 -21.97 -18.19 -1.90
CA LYS A 674 -22.71 -17.71 -3.09
C LYS A 674 -22.31 -18.41 -4.39
N GLU A 675 -21.08 -18.91 -4.51
CA GLU A 675 -20.57 -19.61 -5.68
C GLU A 675 -20.66 -21.13 -5.56
N VAL A 676 -20.95 -21.69 -4.39
CA VAL A 676 -20.96 -23.12 -4.14
C VAL A 676 -22.12 -23.80 -4.89
N THR A 677 -21.79 -24.81 -5.66
CA THR A 677 -22.73 -25.61 -6.46
C THR A 677 -22.99 -27.02 -5.87
N ASN A 678 -22.04 -27.54 -5.09
CA ASN A 678 -22.12 -28.88 -4.49
C ASN A 678 -21.83 -28.81 -2.98
N MET A 679 -22.81 -29.24 -2.16
CA MET A 679 -22.73 -29.40 -0.69
C MET A 679 -23.18 -30.79 -0.25
N SER A 680 -23.21 -31.74 -1.19
CA SER A 680 -23.70 -33.11 -0.85
C SER A 680 -22.89 -33.72 0.28
N LYS A 681 -23.59 -34.26 1.27
CA LYS A 681 -23.01 -34.94 2.45
C LYS A 681 -21.99 -34.10 3.24
N MET A 682 -22.07 -32.75 3.18
CA MET A 682 -21.07 -31.87 3.81
C MET A 682 -20.84 -32.17 5.31
N PHE A 683 -21.87 -32.58 6.04
CA PHE A 683 -21.81 -32.96 7.47
C PHE A 683 -22.22 -34.40 7.74
N TRP A 684 -22.39 -35.24 6.69
CA TRP A 684 -22.85 -36.62 6.82
C TRP A 684 -22.13 -37.37 7.93
N ASN A 685 -22.86 -38.08 8.81
CA ASN A 685 -22.35 -38.96 9.90
C ASN A 685 -21.44 -38.21 10.93
N SER A 686 -21.56 -36.88 11.07
CA SER A 686 -20.89 -36.13 12.14
C SER A 686 -21.74 -36.12 13.41
N SER A 687 -21.82 -37.29 14.08
CA SER A 687 -22.80 -37.60 15.08
C SER A 687 -22.70 -36.78 16.39
N ALA A 688 -21.52 -36.30 16.79
CA ALA A 688 -21.34 -35.43 17.95
C ALA A 688 -21.66 -33.96 17.71
N LEU A 689 -21.86 -33.55 16.46
CA LEU A 689 -22.04 -32.15 16.08
C LEU A 689 -23.38 -31.62 16.64
N LYS A 690 -23.27 -30.59 17.50
CA LYS A 690 -24.42 -29.97 18.18
C LYS A 690 -24.83 -28.65 17.55
N THR A 691 -23.87 -27.85 17.17
CA THR A 691 -24.11 -26.48 16.68
C THR A 691 -23.21 -26.13 15.53
N ILE A 692 -23.81 -25.57 14.48
CA ILE A 692 -23.10 -24.95 13.33
C ILE A 692 -23.46 -23.47 13.35
N TYR A 693 -22.48 -22.61 13.56
CA TYR A 693 -22.64 -21.16 13.51
C TYR A 693 -22.46 -20.66 12.10
N VAL A 694 -23.36 -19.80 11.63
CA VAL A 694 -23.32 -19.18 10.30
C VAL A 694 -23.63 -17.68 10.37
N SER A 695 -23.43 -16.98 9.24
CA SER A 695 -23.92 -15.62 9.01
C SER A 695 -24.90 -15.59 7.83
N ASP A 696 -25.34 -14.40 7.45
CA ASP A 696 -26.19 -14.19 6.25
C ASP A 696 -25.45 -14.47 4.93
N LYS A 697 -24.11 -14.66 4.96
CA LYS A 697 -23.31 -15.03 3.78
C LYS A 697 -23.47 -16.52 3.39
N PHE A 698 -23.87 -17.37 4.37
CA PHE A 698 -24.14 -18.79 4.08
C PHE A 698 -25.47 -18.94 3.37
N VAL A 699 -25.43 -19.15 2.08
CA VAL A 699 -26.61 -19.30 1.20
C VAL A 699 -26.53 -20.57 0.36
N THR A 700 -27.67 -21.13 -0.01
CA THR A 700 -27.73 -22.36 -0.84
C THR A 700 -28.37 -22.09 -2.21
N THR A 701 -28.39 -20.87 -2.66
CA THR A 701 -29.12 -20.44 -3.89
C THR A 701 -28.60 -21.05 -5.18
N LYS A 702 -27.27 -21.32 -5.27
CA LYS A 702 -26.63 -21.99 -6.42
C LYS A 702 -26.44 -23.49 -6.24
N VAL A 703 -26.72 -24.04 -5.06
CA VAL A 703 -26.50 -25.45 -4.77
C VAL A 703 -27.40 -26.32 -5.62
N SER A 704 -26.81 -27.06 -6.55
CA SER A 704 -27.48 -28.04 -7.39
C SER A 704 -27.41 -29.47 -6.85
N SER A 705 -26.41 -29.77 -5.99
CA SER A 705 -26.23 -31.05 -5.32
C SER A 705 -26.06 -30.81 -3.81
N GLY A 706 -27.04 -31.19 -3.01
CA GLY A 706 -27.06 -30.98 -1.53
C GLY A 706 -27.75 -32.15 -0.80
N ALA A 707 -27.80 -33.34 -1.42
CA ALA A 707 -28.44 -34.50 -0.81
C ALA A 707 -27.64 -35.03 0.39
N ASN A 708 -28.36 -35.53 1.40
CA ASN A 708 -27.82 -36.19 2.60
C ASN A 708 -26.82 -35.29 3.40
N MET A 709 -26.98 -33.97 3.29
CA MET A 709 -26.04 -33.00 3.88
C MET A 709 -25.93 -33.18 5.39
N PHE A 710 -27.02 -33.52 6.06
CA PHE A 710 -27.12 -33.69 7.54
C PHE A 710 -27.41 -35.12 7.95
N GLN A 711 -27.44 -36.12 7.05
CA GLN A 711 -27.77 -37.48 7.39
C GLN A 711 -26.86 -37.99 8.51
N ASP A 712 -27.43 -38.62 9.54
CA ASP A 712 -26.78 -39.18 10.74
C ASP A 712 -26.06 -38.14 11.64
N CYS A 713 -26.44 -36.84 11.59
CA CYS A 713 -26.03 -35.80 12.54
C CYS A 713 -26.91 -35.82 13.79
N GLU A 714 -26.87 -36.89 14.58
CA GLU A 714 -27.87 -37.19 15.63
C GLU A 714 -28.03 -36.12 16.72
N ASN A 715 -26.99 -35.33 17.00
CA ASN A 715 -27.00 -34.29 18.05
C ASN A 715 -27.25 -32.88 17.53
N LEU A 716 -27.39 -32.71 16.20
CA LEU A 716 -27.46 -31.38 15.58
C LEU A 716 -28.79 -30.68 15.90
N LYS A 717 -28.68 -29.43 16.35
CA LYS A 717 -29.81 -28.58 16.72
C LYS A 717 -29.58 -27.13 16.35
N GLY A 718 -30.49 -26.57 15.58
CA GLY A 718 -30.66 -25.15 15.29
C GLY A 718 -32.09 -24.72 15.64
N PHE A 719 -32.84 -24.21 14.65
CA PHE A 719 -34.28 -23.98 14.81
C PHE A 719 -35.05 -25.29 14.91
N ILE A 720 -34.64 -26.34 14.20
CA ILE A 720 -35.10 -27.71 14.33
C ILE A 720 -33.98 -28.59 14.88
N ASP A 721 -34.36 -29.75 15.48
CA ASP A 721 -33.43 -30.80 15.89
C ASP A 721 -33.50 -31.99 14.93
N TYR A 722 -32.33 -32.65 14.71
CA TYR A 722 -32.22 -33.75 13.75
C TYR A 722 -33.04 -34.98 14.16
N ILE A 723 -33.08 -35.34 15.45
CA ILE A 723 -33.78 -36.56 15.89
C ILE A 723 -35.26 -36.52 15.54
N SER A 724 -35.87 -35.34 15.63
CA SER A 724 -37.31 -35.15 15.33
C SER A 724 -37.56 -34.90 13.81
N ASN A 725 -36.53 -34.74 13.00
CA ASN A 725 -36.62 -34.30 11.61
C ASN A 725 -35.66 -35.07 10.67
N LYS A 726 -35.47 -36.38 10.87
CA LYS A 726 -34.52 -37.20 10.12
C LYS A 726 -34.68 -37.23 8.60
N ASP A 727 -35.86 -36.88 8.11
CA ASP A 727 -36.22 -36.77 6.68
C ASP A 727 -35.80 -35.44 6.05
N LYS A 728 -35.28 -34.49 6.88
CA LYS A 728 -34.89 -33.15 6.46
C LYS A 728 -33.35 -33.06 6.40
N ASP A 729 -32.73 -33.81 5.52
CA ASP A 729 -31.29 -34.04 5.50
C ASP A 729 -30.54 -33.34 4.35
N ASN A 730 -31.25 -32.51 3.55
CA ASN A 730 -30.67 -31.82 2.39
C ASN A 730 -30.33 -30.34 2.65
N ASN A 731 -29.76 -29.66 1.64
CA ASN A 731 -29.35 -28.27 1.71
C ASN A 731 -30.47 -27.24 1.92
N GLU A 732 -31.75 -27.61 1.77
CA GLU A 732 -32.91 -26.73 2.09
C GLU A 732 -32.92 -26.34 3.57
N TYR A 733 -32.43 -27.24 4.44
CA TYR A 733 -32.34 -27.04 5.89
C TYR A 733 -31.02 -26.47 6.38
N ALA A 734 -30.10 -26.11 5.45
CA ALA A 734 -28.83 -25.44 5.75
C ALA A 734 -29.03 -23.93 5.97
N ASN A 735 -29.86 -23.57 6.93
CA ASN A 735 -30.13 -22.19 7.31
C ASN A 735 -30.53 -22.09 8.80
N TYR A 736 -30.40 -20.89 9.36
CA TYR A 736 -30.75 -20.63 10.77
C TYR A 736 -32.22 -20.28 11.00
N LYS A 737 -33.00 -19.97 9.97
CA LYS A 737 -34.38 -19.52 10.09
C LYS A 737 -35.35 -20.71 10.33
N THR A 738 -35.16 -21.74 9.56
CA THR A 738 -36.07 -22.90 9.53
C THR A 738 -35.34 -24.24 9.62
N GLY A 739 -34.00 -24.22 9.66
CA GLY A 739 -33.15 -25.40 9.53
C GLY A 739 -32.27 -25.67 10.76
N TYR A 740 -31.13 -26.31 10.53
CA TYR A 740 -30.23 -26.83 11.54
C TYR A 740 -29.16 -25.87 12.03
N PHE A 741 -29.03 -24.69 11.41
CA PHE A 741 -27.97 -23.75 11.78
C PHE A 741 -28.41 -22.78 12.89
N SER A 742 -27.43 -22.19 13.54
CA SER A 742 -27.55 -21.05 14.43
C SER A 742 -26.81 -19.85 13.82
N LYS A 743 -27.45 -18.68 13.70
CA LYS A 743 -26.75 -17.44 13.37
C LYS A 743 -25.84 -17.05 14.52
N LEU A 744 -24.58 -16.77 14.26
CA LEU A 744 -23.66 -16.20 15.24
C LEU A 744 -24.08 -14.75 15.55
N VAL A 745 -24.66 -14.52 16.72
CA VAL A 745 -25.22 -13.21 17.10
C VAL A 745 -24.40 -12.46 18.14
N GLY A 746 -23.39 -13.09 18.70
CA GLY A 746 -22.46 -12.47 19.65
C GLY A 746 -21.48 -13.45 20.27
N LYS A 747 -20.65 -12.94 21.17
CA LYS A 747 -19.73 -13.73 22.01
C LYS A 747 -19.59 -13.14 23.41
N ASN A 748 -19.21 -13.98 24.37
CA ASN A 748 -18.78 -13.57 25.70
C ASN A 748 -17.40 -14.20 26.00
N GLY A 749 -16.34 -13.40 25.87
CA GLY A 749 -14.98 -13.91 25.71
C GLY A 749 -14.87 -14.75 24.45
N GLU A 750 -14.39 -16.00 24.59
CA GLU A 750 -14.28 -16.96 23.47
C GLU A 750 -15.58 -17.76 23.24
N GLU A 751 -16.57 -17.63 24.12
CA GLU A 751 -17.82 -18.41 24.05
C GLU A 751 -18.78 -17.77 23.02
N LYS A 752 -19.10 -18.51 21.96
CA LYS A 752 -19.97 -18.09 20.86
C LYS A 752 -21.45 -18.18 21.25
N ILE A 753 -22.21 -17.17 20.86
CA ILE A 753 -23.66 -17.09 21.12
C ILE A 753 -24.39 -17.26 19.79
N GLY A 754 -25.11 -18.34 19.64
CA GLY A 754 -25.95 -18.64 18.48
C GLY A 754 -27.43 -18.39 18.76
N ALA A 755 -28.16 -17.93 17.75
CA ALA A 755 -29.60 -17.78 17.75
C ALA A 755 -30.23 -18.34 16.48
N ALA A 756 -31.44 -18.83 16.56
CA ALA A 756 -32.15 -19.43 15.44
C ALA A 756 -33.61 -18.93 15.34
N GLY A 757 -34.23 -19.16 14.18
CA GLY A 757 -35.57 -18.70 13.84
C GLY A 757 -35.61 -17.27 13.28
N GLU A 758 -36.78 -16.89 12.75
CA GLU A 758 -36.99 -15.55 12.17
C GLU A 758 -36.77 -14.42 13.19
N THR A 759 -36.99 -14.65 14.47
CA THR A 759 -36.79 -13.68 15.55
C THR A 759 -35.42 -13.78 16.20
N LEU A 760 -34.53 -14.63 15.68
CA LEU A 760 -33.20 -14.89 16.26
C LEU A 760 -33.28 -15.13 17.79
N ALA A 761 -33.81 -16.26 18.20
CA ALA A 761 -33.93 -16.64 19.60
C ALA A 761 -32.84 -17.62 20.00
N THR A 762 -32.21 -17.39 21.17
CA THR A 762 -31.36 -18.37 21.84
C THR A 762 -32.10 -18.96 23.04
N GLU A 763 -31.85 -20.22 23.38
CA GLU A 763 -32.47 -20.88 24.52
C GLU A 763 -31.95 -20.32 25.85
N ASN A 764 -30.61 -20.23 25.94
CA ASN A 764 -29.91 -19.74 27.11
C ASN A 764 -28.84 -18.73 26.71
N LEU A 765 -28.84 -17.59 27.36
CA LEU A 765 -27.73 -16.62 27.28
C LEU A 765 -26.98 -16.67 28.62
N VAL A 766 -25.72 -17.03 28.60
CA VAL A 766 -24.85 -17.00 29.77
C VAL A 766 -23.85 -15.88 29.60
N LEU A 767 -23.82 -14.90 30.49
CA LEU A 767 -22.89 -13.80 30.50
C LEU A 767 -22.00 -13.89 31.74
N ASP A 768 -20.70 -13.86 31.52
CA ASP A 768 -19.66 -13.85 32.57
C ASP A 768 -19.10 -12.44 32.69
N ASP A 769 -19.20 -11.81 33.87
CA ASP A 769 -18.71 -10.45 34.12
C ASP A 769 -17.18 -10.29 33.92
N GLY A 770 -16.44 -11.39 34.02
CA GLY A 770 -15.00 -11.44 33.80
C GLY A 770 -14.59 -11.50 32.30
N LYS A 771 -15.57 -11.52 31.39
CA LYS A 771 -15.33 -11.66 29.94
C LYS A 771 -16.02 -10.56 29.16
N ASP A 772 -15.40 -10.12 28.08
CA ASP A 772 -15.98 -9.11 27.20
C ASP A 772 -17.18 -9.70 26.44
N PHE A 773 -18.32 -9.03 26.53
CA PHE A 773 -19.50 -9.34 25.73
C PHE A 773 -19.54 -8.47 24.47
N VAL A 774 -19.65 -9.12 23.31
CA VAL A 774 -19.82 -8.44 22.02
C VAL A 774 -21.06 -8.98 21.33
N ALA A 775 -22.00 -8.12 21.00
CA ALA A 775 -23.17 -8.46 20.20
C ALA A 775 -22.89 -8.11 18.72
N TYR A 776 -23.13 -9.06 17.82
CA TYR A 776 -23.03 -8.89 16.37
C TYR A 776 -24.38 -8.60 15.73
N ASP A 777 -25.49 -9.05 16.36
CA ASP A 777 -26.85 -8.83 15.91
C ASP A 777 -27.81 -8.70 17.09
N GLN A 778 -29.05 -8.25 16.83
CA GLN A 778 -30.12 -8.25 17.82
C GLN A 778 -30.73 -9.64 17.93
N PHE A 779 -30.85 -10.14 19.13
CA PHE A 779 -31.47 -11.46 19.42
C PHE A 779 -32.26 -11.46 20.73
N VAL A 780 -33.06 -12.49 20.93
CA VAL A 780 -33.84 -12.72 22.14
C VAL A 780 -33.32 -13.95 22.87
N ALA A 781 -33.09 -13.84 24.17
CA ALA A 781 -32.81 -15.00 25.03
C ALA A 781 -34.07 -15.44 25.76
N LYS A 782 -34.42 -16.75 25.71
CA LYS A 782 -35.50 -17.30 26.51
C LYS A 782 -35.16 -17.33 28.00
N ASN A 783 -33.89 -17.68 28.30
CA ASN A 783 -33.33 -17.64 29.64
C ASN A 783 -32.01 -16.87 29.59
N ALA A 784 -31.75 -15.99 30.54
CA ALA A 784 -30.50 -15.26 30.68
C ALA A 784 -29.90 -15.53 32.06
N PHE A 785 -28.63 -15.89 32.08
CA PHE A 785 -27.83 -16.15 33.26
C PHE A 785 -26.64 -15.19 33.27
N TYR A 786 -26.38 -14.64 34.47
CA TYR A 786 -25.26 -13.76 34.69
C TYR A 786 -24.35 -14.32 35.78
N ILE A 787 -23.09 -14.55 35.43
CA ILE A 787 -22.08 -15.09 36.33
C ILE A 787 -21.17 -13.95 36.77
N ARG A 788 -21.05 -13.76 38.09
CA ARG A 788 -20.18 -12.80 38.70
C ARG A 788 -19.47 -13.37 39.92
N VAL A 789 -18.16 -13.21 39.97
CA VAL A 789 -17.38 -13.53 41.16
C VAL A 789 -17.40 -12.32 42.10
N ILE A 790 -18.07 -12.43 43.24
CA ILE A 790 -18.04 -11.40 44.26
C ILE A 790 -16.92 -11.76 45.26
N PRO A 791 -15.91 -10.87 45.46
CA PRO A 791 -14.83 -11.13 46.39
C PRO A 791 -15.36 -11.39 47.82
N GLU A 792 -14.75 -12.33 48.51
CA GLU A 792 -15.12 -12.69 49.89
C GLU A 792 -15.06 -11.43 50.80
N GLY A 793 -16.14 -11.17 51.54
CA GLY A 793 -16.27 -9.99 52.41
C GLY A 793 -16.91 -8.76 51.77
N SER A 794 -17.24 -8.80 50.49
CA SER A 794 -17.95 -7.71 49.81
C SER A 794 -19.45 -7.77 50.13
N THR A 795 -20.06 -6.68 50.57
CA THR A 795 -21.51 -6.60 50.89
C THR A 795 -22.32 -6.02 49.70
N TRP A 796 -21.68 -5.41 48.72
CA TRP A 796 -22.31 -4.76 47.56
C TRP A 796 -21.55 -5.02 46.27
N GLY A 797 -22.29 -5.21 45.19
CA GLY A 797 -21.78 -5.27 43.84
C GLY A 797 -22.68 -4.46 42.89
N THR A 798 -22.10 -3.68 42.00
CA THR A 798 -22.86 -3.03 40.90
C THR A 798 -23.06 -4.03 39.77
N LEU A 799 -24.29 -4.13 39.23
CA LEU A 799 -24.64 -4.95 38.09
C LEU A 799 -25.02 -4.02 36.92
N CYS A 800 -24.29 -4.08 35.85
CA CYS A 800 -24.65 -3.43 34.59
C CYS A 800 -24.94 -4.54 33.56
N LEU A 801 -26.21 -4.74 33.25
CA LEU A 801 -26.61 -5.72 32.24
C LEU A 801 -26.74 -5.06 30.88
N PRO A 802 -26.28 -5.70 29.81
CA PRO A 802 -26.38 -5.17 28.44
C PRO A 802 -27.84 -5.28 27.89
N PHE A 803 -28.81 -5.65 28.72
CA PHE A 803 -30.21 -5.79 28.35
C PHE A 803 -31.15 -5.35 29.50
N ALA A 804 -32.40 -5.00 29.15
CA ALA A 804 -33.40 -4.62 30.14
C ALA A 804 -33.99 -5.87 30.83
N ILE A 805 -34.07 -5.83 32.19
CA ILE A 805 -34.79 -6.84 32.95
C ILE A 805 -36.26 -6.40 33.09
N VAL A 806 -37.19 -7.29 32.74
CA VAL A 806 -38.61 -7.09 32.97
C VAL A 806 -38.93 -7.49 34.41
N GLN A 807 -39.72 -6.67 35.12
CA GLN A 807 -40.08 -6.87 36.55
C GLN A 807 -40.62 -8.24 36.90
N SER A 808 -41.15 -8.99 35.95
CA SER A 808 -41.63 -10.37 36.12
C SER A 808 -40.52 -11.43 36.20
N GLN A 809 -39.26 -11.02 35.99
CA GLN A 809 -38.08 -11.91 35.98
C GLN A 809 -37.22 -11.72 37.26
N GLU A 810 -37.76 -11.06 38.29
CA GLU A 810 -37.09 -10.93 39.60
C GLU A 810 -36.89 -12.31 40.23
N THR A 811 -35.64 -12.71 40.36
CA THR A 811 -35.20 -13.91 41.05
C THR A 811 -34.77 -13.55 42.48
N GLU A 812 -34.25 -14.49 43.28
CA GLU A 812 -33.87 -14.34 44.68
C GLU A 812 -32.93 -13.17 45.03
N CYS A 813 -32.46 -12.38 44.04
CA CYS A 813 -31.61 -11.22 44.21
C CYS A 813 -32.44 -9.93 44.29
N LYS A 814 -32.14 -9.05 45.24
CA LYS A 814 -32.73 -7.71 45.33
C LYS A 814 -31.89 -6.74 44.55
N PHE A 815 -32.49 -6.12 43.54
CA PHE A 815 -31.84 -5.05 42.73
C PHE A 815 -32.24 -3.68 43.28
N TYR A 816 -31.24 -2.81 43.49
CA TYR A 816 -31.44 -1.43 43.89
C TYR A 816 -30.92 -0.51 42.81
N ARG A 817 -31.78 0.42 42.37
CA ARG A 817 -31.33 1.48 41.42
C ARG A 817 -30.62 2.57 42.22
N LEU A 818 -29.37 2.90 41.81
CA LEU A 818 -28.74 4.11 42.32
C LEU A 818 -29.48 5.33 41.76
N THR A 819 -30.19 6.07 42.62
CA THR A 819 -30.99 7.26 42.23
C THR A 819 -30.32 8.59 42.52
N GLY A 820 -29.06 8.62 42.97
CA GLY A 820 -28.24 9.79 43.22
C GLY A 820 -26.91 9.43 43.86
N ILE A 821 -25.92 10.22 43.60
CA ILE A 821 -24.68 10.30 44.39
C ILE A 821 -24.81 11.62 45.14
N ASP A 822 -24.95 11.61 46.45
CA ASP A 822 -24.78 12.79 47.30
C ASP A 822 -23.31 13.07 47.56
#